data_fb6c7cfccb45738458b46a0e795be465
#
_entry.id   fb6c7cfccb45738458b46a0e795be465
#
_cell.length_a   1.000
_cell.length_b   1.000
_cell.length_c   1.000
_cell.angle_alpha   90.00
_cell.angle_beta   90.00
_cell.angle_gamma   90.00
#
_symmetry.space_group_name_H-M   'P 1'
#
loop_
_entity.id
_entity.type
_entity.pdbx_description
1 polymer ?
#
loop_
_entity_poly.entity_id
_entity_poly.type
_entity_poly.pdbx_seq_one_letter_code
_entity_poly.pdbx_strand_id
1 'polypeptide(L)'
;MHLALLVLHLAAAAQAPPEPPSAIVSGRVLDAESGRPIPGAIVMPFGTAAPAPPSRVLTNGNGQFVIRGVRKGDLVLMATRGGYIDASHGQTRPRGYGQPVRIVDDRRYLDTDIRMWRHGVITGTVSDEAGDPVIGVRVQAFLGTRAGGRMSYSPAGTGATDDRGVYRIPQLAPGDYLVAVLSRQTSIPTEVMDVFFASASTRAERDALGREMKRIEAAVVPAGSRYATSLGAVTIPLDPGTATPVSQGGALLVYPTTFFPGARNASQAASVAVRSGTERANVDLQLRLERTARVSGMLTGADGIPSHVPIRLVAAGNEAVGTADGAATITDSTGSFAFAGVPPGEYTLFALRVPRPPMDPPDDSKMTVQAGAIAIGPRPPAPAGLAPPPPVPADATLWAQMPITVGEADVNDVIVPLRPGPRMNGRLEFDGTADRPDPLLVSNLRITLEPADGLPGVPGMDTDGGHPDDHGGFRTPGVPPGRYVVRVSGLPLPGWTFNGARFQGRDLADTPVEMRGEDVAGVVLSFTDRPASITGAVQTAAGADGDAIVAVYPTDEDAWTDAGRSPRRIKVARAGRDGTFTIANLPAGEYYVIAVRDEPTSWQDPAFLRSLAGRAQHVRAIDGQRTTISLRTVAVR
;
A
#
# COMPACT_ATOMS: atom_id res chain seq x y z
N MET A 1 53.22 -63.56 -31.56
CA MET A 1 52.51 -62.85 -32.61
C MET A 1 51.16 -62.41 -32.06
N HIS A 2 51.10 -61.24 -31.43
CA HIS A 2 49.84 -60.62 -31.07
C HIS A 2 50.01 -59.12 -31.33
N LEU A 3 49.27 -58.61 -32.32
CA LEU A 3 49.19 -57.23 -32.74
C LEU A 3 48.27 -56.47 -31.78
N ALA A 4 48.80 -55.48 -31.06
CA ALA A 4 48.02 -54.59 -30.24
C ALA A 4 47.60 -53.38 -31.09
N LEU A 5 46.28 -53.21 -31.30
CA LEU A 5 45.68 -52.05 -31.95
C LEU A 5 45.57 -50.91 -30.92
N LEU A 6 46.31 -49.84 -31.17
CA LEU A 6 46.20 -48.59 -30.39
C LEU A 6 45.08 -47.72 -30.98
N VAL A 7 43.96 -47.59 -30.29
CA VAL A 7 42.87 -46.69 -30.70
C VAL A 7 43.11 -45.33 -30.07
N LEU A 8 43.48 -44.36 -30.90
CA LEU A 8 43.61 -42.94 -30.51
C LEU A 8 42.25 -42.32 -30.48
N HIS A 9 41.73 -42.02 -29.31
CA HIS A 9 40.52 -41.17 -29.15
C HIS A 9 40.95 -39.71 -29.24
N LEU A 10 40.66 -39.06 -30.39
CA LEU A 10 40.68 -37.61 -30.50
C LEU A 10 39.44 -37.06 -29.73
N ALA A 11 39.63 -36.51 -28.56
CA ALA A 11 38.64 -35.70 -27.89
C ALA A 11 38.49 -34.37 -28.64
N ALA A 12 37.43 -34.22 -29.45
CA ALA A 12 37.03 -32.93 -29.97
C ALA A 12 36.57 -32.06 -28.79
N ALA A 13 37.40 -31.08 -28.41
CA ALA A 13 36.96 -30.03 -27.49
C ALA A 13 35.78 -29.31 -28.14
N ALA A 14 34.60 -29.55 -27.63
CA ALA A 14 33.40 -28.78 -28.00
C ALA A 14 33.67 -27.33 -27.60
N GLN A 15 33.95 -26.48 -28.59
CA GLN A 15 33.96 -25.04 -28.39
C GLN A 15 32.57 -24.62 -27.87
N ALA A 16 32.53 -24.00 -26.69
CA ALA A 16 31.31 -23.36 -26.19
C ALA A 16 30.79 -22.41 -27.27
N PRO A 17 29.48 -22.42 -27.56
CA PRO A 17 28.92 -21.50 -28.53
C PRO A 17 29.32 -20.07 -28.15
N PRO A 18 29.68 -19.21 -29.14
CA PRO A 18 30.06 -17.83 -28.87
C PRO A 18 28.94 -17.15 -28.11
N GLU A 19 29.27 -16.53 -26.98
CA GLU A 19 28.30 -15.73 -26.22
C GLU A 19 27.64 -14.73 -27.18
N PRO A 20 26.30 -14.61 -27.14
CA PRO A 20 25.63 -13.64 -27.97
C PRO A 20 26.16 -12.24 -27.66
N PRO A 21 26.37 -11.39 -28.68
CA PRO A 21 26.86 -10.03 -28.47
C PRO A 21 26.01 -9.30 -27.44
N SER A 22 26.67 -8.71 -26.44
CA SER A 22 25.99 -8.09 -25.31
C SER A 22 26.51 -6.68 -25.09
N ALA A 23 25.59 -5.75 -24.80
CA ALA A 23 25.94 -4.37 -24.50
C ALA A 23 26.65 -4.23 -23.14
N ILE A 24 27.40 -3.13 -23.00
CA ILE A 24 28.03 -2.72 -21.74
C ILE A 24 27.40 -1.40 -21.32
N VAL A 25 26.89 -1.34 -20.09
CA VAL A 25 26.31 -0.14 -19.48
C VAL A 25 27.21 0.32 -18.34
N SER A 26 27.58 1.60 -18.34
CA SER A 26 28.41 2.20 -17.30
C SER A 26 27.97 3.60 -16.94
N GLY A 27 28.15 3.96 -15.68
CA GLY A 27 27.79 5.26 -15.14
C GLY A 27 28.37 5.46 -13.75
N ARG A 28 27.89 6.47 -13.07
CA ARG A 28 28.28 6.79 -11.70
C ARG A 28 27.04 6.90 -10.81
N VAL A 29 27.24 6.58 -9.54
CA VAL A 29 26.28 6.89 -8.50
C VAL A 29 26.76 8.15 -7.78
N LEU A 30 25.93 9.17 -7.74
CA LEU A 30 26.27 10.52 -7.25
C LEU A 30 25.27 10.94 -6.16
N ASP A 31 25.78 11.65 -5.15
CA ASP A 31 24.95 12.39 -4.21
C ASP A 31 24.24 13.54 -4.97
N ALA A 32 22.94 13.58 -4.90
CA ALA A 32 22.11 14.44 -5.74
C ALA A 32 22.30 15.94 -5.45
N GLU A 33 22.68 16.30 -4.22
CA GLU A 33 22.85 17.70 -3.80
C GLU A 33 24.30 18.18 -3.99
N SER A 34 25.27 17.38 -3.56
CA SER A 34 26.67 17.78 -3.62
C SER A 34 27.38 17.37 -4.92
N GLY A 35 26.79 16.51 -5.73
CA GLY A 35 27.40 15.94 -6.94
C GLY A 35 28.58 14.99 -6.64
N ARG A 36 28.88 14.71 -5.38
CA ARG A 36 30.01 13.84 -5.01
C ARG A 36 29.71 12.39 -5.35
N PRO A 37 30.72 11.61 -5.81
CA PRO A 37 30.56 10.21 -6.07
C PRO A 37 30.25 9.42 -4.78
N ILE A 38 29.41 8.38 -4.90
CA ILE A 38 29.04 7.49 -3.80
C ILE A 38 29.71 6.14 -4.01
N PRO A 39 30.79 5.82 -3.26
CA PRO A 39 31.45 4.52 -3.31
C PRO A 39 30.64 3.46 -2.56
N GLY A 40 30.72 2.20 -3.01
CA GLY A 40 30.06 1.06 -2.37
C GLY A 40 28.54 1.10 -2.44
N ALA A 41 27.96 1.83 -3.39
CA ALA A 41 26.55 1.70 -3.72
C ALA A 41 26.33 0.41 -4.54
N ILE A 42 25.24 -0.28 -4.29
CA ILE A 42 24.84 -1.48 -5.02
C ILE A 42 23.95 -1.06 -6.17
N VAL A 43 24.36 -1.31 -7.41
CA VAL A 43 23.55 -1.05 -8.60
C VAL A 43 22.95 -2.36 -9.09
N MET A 44 21.65 -2.38 -9.28
CA MET A 44 20.86 -3.53 -9.69
C MET A 44 20.17 -3.23 -11.03
N PRO A 45 20.41 -4.05 -12.07
CA PRO A 45 19.68 -3.97 -13.33
C PRO A 45 18.38 -4.77 -13.27
N PHE A 46 17.30 -4.21 -13.82
CA PHE A 46 16.00 -4.84 -13.97
C PHE A 46 15.47 -4.64 -15.40
N GLY A 47 14.41 -5.35 -15.76
CA GLY A 47 13.74 -5.22 -17.05
C GLY A 47 14.15 -6.28 -18.07
N THR A 48 13.66 -6.13 -19.29
CA THR A 48 13.84 -7.12 -20.37
C THR A 48 15.29 -7.23 -20.85
N ALA A 49 16.05 -6.15 -20.69
CA ALA A 49 17.46 -6.08 -21.07
C ALA A 49 18.42 -6.52 -19.94
N ALA A 50 17.94 -6.81 -18.75
CA ALA A 50 18.79 -7.19 -17.62
C ALA A 50 19.61 -8.47 -17.93
N PRO A 51 20.86 -8.57 -17.45
CA PRO A 51 21.68 -9.79 -17.57
C PRO A 51 21.01 -10.98 -16.90
N ALA A 52 21.28 -12.19 -17.41
CA ALA A 52 20.87 -13.43 -16.79
C ALA A 52 22.12 -14.29 -16.50
N PRO A 53 22.37 -14.69 -15.23
CA PRO A 53 21.59 -14.34 -14.02
C PRO A 53 21.69 -12.84 -13.65
N PRO A 54 20.73 -12.31 -12.88
CA PRO A 54 20.78 -10.92 -12.44
C PRO A 54 22.06 -10.62 -11.67
N SER A 55 22.82 -9.61 -12.08
CA SER A 55 24.08 -9.21 -11.44
C SER A 55 23.89 -7.95 -10.61
N ARG A 56 24.44 -7.95 -9.39
CA ARG A 56 24.56 -6.75 -8.56
C ARG A 56 25.98 -6.23 -8.68
N VAL A 57 26.14 -4.95 -8.90
CA VAL A 57 27.45 -4.33 -9.09
C VAL A 57 27.70 -3.29 -8.01
N LEU A 58 28.86 -3.36 -7.35
CA LEU A 58 29.29 -2.34 -6.39
C LEU A 58 30.01 -1.20 -7.12
N THR A 59 29.73 0.04 -6.73
CA THR A 59 30.49 1.19 -7.21
C THR A 59 31.88 1.24 -6.58
N ASN A 60 32.87 1.61 -7.38
CA ASN A 60 34.25 1.83 -6.92
C ASN A 60 34.43 3.13 -6.12
N GLY A 61 35.68 3.47 -5.72
CA GLY A 61 35.99 4.68 -4.96
C GLY A 61 35.53 6.00 -5.62
N ASN A 62 35.39 6.01 -6.95
CA ASN A 62 34.91 7.16 -7.73
C ASN A 62 33.41 7.06 -8.07
N GLY A 63 32.65 6.19 -7.38
CA GLY A 63 31.23 5.98 -7.61
C GLY A 63 30.87 5.29 -8.92
N GLN A 64 31.85 4.77 -9.66
CA GLN A 64 31.65 4.18 -10.99
C GLN A 64 31.18 2.74 -10.91
N PHE A 65 30.29 2.35 -11.83
CA PHE A 65 29.85 0.97 -12.04
C PHE A 65 29.90 0.59 -13.52
N VAL A 66 30.02 -0.72 -13.79
CA VAL A 66 30.00 -1.31 -15.13
C VAL A 66 29.19 -2.59 -15.10
N ILE A 67 28.13 -2.66 -15.89
CA ILE A 67 27.27 -3.84 -16.08
C ILE A 67 27.57 -4.43 -17.46
N ARG A 68 27.88 -5.71 -17.52
CA ARG A 68 28.16 -6.46 -18.74
C ARG A 68 27.04 -7.48 -18.99
N GLY A 69 26.97 -8.01 -20.20
CA GLY A 69 25.98 -9.03 -20.55
C GLY A 69 24.56 -8.47 -20.68
N VAL A 70 24.43 -7.18 -20.96
CA VAL A 70 23.13 -6.52 -21.11
C VAL A 70 22.56 -6.85 -22.49
N ARG A 71 21.30 -7.27 -22.53
CA ARG A 71 20.58 -7.65 -23.75
C ARG A 71 19.85 -6.46 -24.37
N LYS A 72 19.34 -6.62 -25.60
CA LYS A 72 18.45 -5.63 -26.21
C LYS A 72 17.12 -5.56 -25.46
N GLY A 73 16.58 -4.35 -25.29
CA GLY A 73 15.34 -4.09 -24.56
C GLY A 73 15.46 -2.90 -23.61
N ASP A 74 14.53 -2.80 -22.67
CA ASP A 74 14.52 -1.74 -21.67
C ASP A 74 15.22 -2.19 -20.38
N LEU A 75 16.21 -1.40 -19.95
CA LEU A 75 17.01 -1.60 -18.74
C LEU A 75 16.68 -0.52 -17.71
N VAL A 76 16.15 -0.93 -16.57
CA VAL A 76 15.99 -0.07 -15.40
C VAL A 76 17.19 -0.28 -14.47
N LEU A 77 17.87 0.79 -14.12
CA LEU A 77 18.98 0.77 -13.17
C LEU A 77 18.53 1.37 -11.84
N MET A 78 18.68 0.61 -10.78
CA MET A 78 18.39 1.05 -9.41
C MET A 78 19.65 0.97 -8.57
N ALA A 79 19.90 1.99 -7.75
CA ALA A 79 20.99 2.02 -6.79
C ALA A 79 20.46 2.07 -5.36
N THR A 80 21.12 1.33 -4.47
CA THR A 80 20.87 1.35 -3.02
C THR A 80 22.16 1.57 -2.25
N ARG A 81 22.09 2.35 -1.15
CA ARG A 81 23.22 2.62 -0.25
C ARG A 81 22.71 3.02 1.13
N GLY A 82 23.30 2.47 2.19
CA GLY A 82 22.97 2.90 3.56
C GLY A 82 23.12 4.42 3.74
N GLY A 83 22.10 5.06 4.33
CA GLY A 83 22.03 6.51 4.51
C GLY A 83 21.42 7.29 3.33
N TYR A 84 21.12 6.60 2.24
CA TYR A 84 20.50 7.19 1.05
C TYR A 84 19.17 6.50 0.72
N ILE A 85 18.30 7.24 0.06
CA ILE A 85 17.06 6.73 -0.50
C ILE A 85 17.40 5.98 -1.78
N ASP A 86 16.80 4.80 -1.96
CA ASP A 86 16.94 4.04 -3.20
C ASP A 86 16.50 4.90 -4.39
N ALA A 87 17.32 4.90 -5.42
CA ALA A 87 17.10 5.76 -6.58
C ALA A 87 17.33 5.01 -7.89
N SER A 88 16.58 5.40 -8.92
CA SER A 88 16.73 4.88 -10.26
C SER A 88 17.39 5.90 -11.19
N HIS A 89 18.04 5.39 -12.25
CA HIS A 89 18.56 6.25 -13.30
C HIS A 89 17.49 7.22 -13.81
N GLY A 90 17.89 8.46 -14.03
CA GLY A 90 17.03 9.49 -14.58
C GLY A 90 16.11 10.18 -13.56
N GLN A 91 16.04 9.76 -12.30
CA GLN A 91 15.28 10.50 -11.29
C GLN A 91 15.83 11.91 -11.05
N THR A 92 14.93 12.89 -10.94
CA THR A 92 15.25 14.29 -10.64
C THR A 92 14.91 14.71 -9.22
N ARG A 93 14.10 13.89 -8.53
CA ARG A 93 13.74 14.08 -7.11
C ARG A 93 13.61 12.73 -6.40
N PRO A 94 13.64 12.70 -5.05
CA PRO A 94 13.37 11.49 -4.28
C PRO A 94 12.01 10.89 -4.64
N ARG A 95 11.96 9.58 -4.85
CA ARG A 95 10.73 8.84 -5.24
C ARG A 95 10.05 9.34 -6.52
N GLY A 96 10.77 10.12 -7.34
CA GLY A 96 10.30 10.53 -8.66
C GLY A 96 10.38 9.41 -9.69
N TYR A 97 9.92 9.70 -10.89
CA TYR A 97 9.97 8.73 -11.99
C TYR A 97 11.40 8.54 -12.51
N GLY A 98 11.84 7.30 -12.60
CA GLY A 98 13.10 6.93 -13.25
C GLY A 98 12.94 6.88 -14.78
N GLN A 99 14.07 6.77 -15.47
CA GLN A 99 14.14 6.63 -16.92
C GLN A 99 14.82 5.32 -17.28
N PRO A 100 14.15 4.40 -18.00
CA PRO A 100 14.81 3.21 -18.50
C PRO A 100 15.85 3.55 -19.56
N VAL A 101 16.95 2.82 -19.57
CA VAL A 101 17.97 2.88 -20.65
C VAL A 101 17.56 1.92 -21.74
N ARG A 102 17.25 2.41 -22.92
CA ARG A 102 16.88 1.57 -24.06
C ARG A 102 18.13 1.03 -24.76
N ILE A 103 18.29 -0.27 -24.74
CA ILE A 103 19.40 -0.99 -25.36
C ILE A 103 18.96 -1.46 -26.75
N VAL A 104 19.52 -0.87 -27.78
CA VAL A 104 19.15 -1.18 -29.18
C VAL A 104 20.23 -1.97 -29.92
N ASP A 105 21.48 -1.87 -29.47
CA ASP A 105 22.64 -2.53 -30.08
C ASP A 105 23.65 -2.97 -29.01
N ASP A 106 24.75 -3.60 -29.43
CA ASP A 106 25.78 -4.16 -28.56
C ASP A 106 26.91 -3.16 -28.22
N ARG A 107 26.65 -1.86 -28.36
CA ARG A 107 27.60 -0.81 -28.03
C ARG A 107 27.73 -0.57 -26.52
N ARG A 108 28.62 0.36 -26.18
CA ARG A 108 28.73 0.88 -24.81
C ARG A 108 27.73 2.03 -24.59
N TYR A 109 26.94 1.89 -23.56
CA TYR A 109 26.04 2.92 -23.03
C TYR A 109 26.75 3.60 -21.86
N LEU A 110 27.20 4.83 -22.07
CA LEU A 110 27.89 5.65 -21.09
C LEU A 110 26.92 6.67 -20.49
N ASP A 111 27.32 7.31 -19.40
CA ASP A 111 26.58 8.40 -18.75
C ASP A 111 25.20 7.98 -18.23
N THR A 112 25.08 6.74 -17.76
CA THR A 112 23.87 6.25 -17.07
C THR A 112 23.94 6.57 -15.57
N ASP A 113 24.26 7.82 -15.23
CA ASP A 113 24.44 8.26 -13.85
C ASP A 113 23.13 8.13 -13.04
N ILE A 114 23.28 7.73 -11.77
CA ILE A 114 22.18 7.61 -10.81
C ILE A 114 22.43 8.62 -9.70
N ARG A 115 21.46 9.47 -9.42
CA ARG A 115 21.49 10.45 -8.33
C ARG A 115 20.72 9.92 -7.14
N MET A 116 21.35 9.91 -5.96
CA MET A 116 20.73 9.46 -4.71
C MET A 116 20.62 10.61 -3.73
N TRP A 117 19.52 10.66 -3.01
CA TRP A 117 19.24 11.66 -1.97
C TRP A 117 19.47 11.07 -0.60
N ARG A 118 20.03 11.86 0.31
CA ARG A 118 20.18 11.44 1.69
C ARG A 118 18.82 11.40 2.39
N HIS A 119 18.70 10.48 3.32
CA HIS A 119 17.57 10.49 4.24
C HIS A 119 17.60 11.76 5.12
N GLY A 120 16.43 12.30 5.40
CA GLY A 120 16.24 13.28 6.46
C GLY A 120 15.94 12.63 7.79
N VAL A 121 15.88 13.45 8.82
CA VAL A 121 15.66 13.04 10.21
C VAL A 121 14.73 14.03 10.90
N ILE A 122 13.87 13.54 11.79
CA ILE A 122 13.11 14.36 12.74
C ILE A 122 13.59 14.02 14.15
N THR A 123 13.83 15.05 14.96
CA THR A 123 14.18 14.91 16.38
C THR A 123 13.39 15.90 17.24
N GLY A 124 13.15 15.52 18.47
CA GLY A 124 12.44 16.33 19.45
C GLY A 124 12.37 15.65 20.81
N THR A 125 11.59 16.21 21.69
CA THR A 125 11.35 15.70 23.04
C THR A 125 9.88 15.39 23.26
N VAL A 126 9.59 14.45 24.14
CA VAL A 126 8.24 14.20 24.65
C VAL A 126 8.26 14.39 26.16
N SER A 127 7.43 15.31 26.63
CA SER A 127 7.23 15.60 28.05
C SER A 127 5.77 15.43 28.47
N ASP A 128 5.53 15.25 29.74
CA ASP A 128 4.21 15.29 30.34
C ASP A 128 3.76 16.73 30.69
N GLU A 129 2.64 16.87 31.37
CA GLU A 129 2.08 18.15 31.83
C GLU A 129 2.94 18.88 32.87
N ALA A 130 3.80 18.17 33.59
CA ALA A 130 4.74 18.75 34.56
C ALA A 130 6.07 19.18 33.89
N GLY A 131 6.28 18.76 32.64
CA GLY A 131 7.52 18.97 31.91
C GLY A 131 8.54 17.83 32.12
N ASP A 132 8.15 16.76 32.81
CA ASP A 132 8.99 15.60 33.01
C ASP A 132 9.08 14.75 31.72
N PRO A 133 10.21 14.09 31.45
CA PRO A 133 10.38 13.29 30.24
C PRO A 133 9.48 12.05 30.24
N VAL A 134 8.78 11.79 29.11
CA VAL A 134 8.01 10.57 28.91
C VAL A 134 8.91 9.54 28.20
N ILE A 135 9.26 8.47 28.90
CA ILE A 135 10.28 7.49 28.49
C ILE A 135 9.63 6.32 27.75
N GLY A 136 10.33 5.80 26.73
CA GLY A 136 9.95 4.57 26.00
C GLY A 136 8.73 4.72 25.08
N VAL A 137 8.25 5.94 24.87
CA VAL A 137 7.07 6.20 24.04
C VAL A 137 7.44 6.27 22.57
N ARG A 138 6.62 5.65 21.72
CA ARG A 138 6.80 5.64 20.27
C ARG A 138 6.25 6.92 19.64
N VAL A 139 7.13 7.67 18.99
CA VAL A 139 6.77 8.80 18.14
C VAL A 139 6.77 8.36 16.69
N GLN A 140 5.70 8.63 15.97
CA GLN A 140 5.51 8.21 14.59
C GLN A 140 5.43 9.41 13.63
N ALA A 141 6.13 9.31 12.51
CA ALA A 141 6.02 10.26 11.41
C ALA A 141 5.15 9.67 10.30
N PHE A 142 4.24 10.48 9.77
CA PHE A 142 3.33 10.13 8.69
C PHE A 142 3.60 11.03 7.49
N LEU A 143 3.93 10.44 6.36
CA LEU A 143 4.14 11.17 5.12
C LEU A 143 2.80 11.55 4.48
N GLY A 144 2.62 12.83 4.25
CA GLY A 144 1.46 13.35 3.54
C GLY A 144 1.58 13.13 2.02
N THR A 145 0.52 12.60 1.44
CA THR A 145 0.34 12.47 -0.01
C THR A 145 -1.09 12.83 -0.40
N ARG A 146 -1.31 13.26 -1.64
CA ARG A 146 -2.68 13.46 -2.12
C ARG A 146 -3.18 12.21 -2.82
N ALA A 147 -4.39 11.79 -2.45
CA ALA A 147 -5.11 10.68 -3.06
C ALA A 147 -6.58 11.10 -3.23
N GLY A 148 -7.18 10.87 -4.40
CA GLY A 148 -8.56 11.30 -4.68
C GLY A 148 -8.80 12.82 -4.50
N GLY A 149 -7.77 13.65 -4.62
CA GLY A 149 -7.82 15.10 -4.38
C GLY A 149 -7.70 15.51 -2.91
N ARG A 150 -7.66 14.57 -1.96
CA ARG A 150 -7.56 14.81 -0.51
C ARG A 150 -6.19 14.46 0.04
N MET A 151 -5.83 15.06 1.18
CA MET A 151 -4.62 14.65 1.92
C MET A 151 -4.85 13.30 2.58
N SER A 152 -3.90 12.42 2.41
CA SER A 152 -3.83 11.11 3.05
C SER A 152 -2.44 10.94 3.66
N TYR A 153 -2.35 10.36 4.83
CA TYR A 153 -1.11 10.20 5.57
C TYR A 153 -0.80 8.73 5.81
N SER A 154 0.39 8.32 5.43
CA SER A 154 0.86 6.94 5.62
C SER A 154 2.06 6.87 6.54
N PRO A 155 2.17 5.83 7.39
CA PRO A 155 3.33 5.64 8.26
C PRO A 155 4.63 5.64 7.46
N ALA A 156 5.63 6.42 7.90
CA ALA A 156 6.89 6.56 7.20
C ALA A 156 8.12 6.28 8.05
N GLY A 157 8.01 6.42 9.36
CA GLY A 157 9.10 6.13 10.29
C GLY A 157 8.68 6.28 11.74
N THR A 158 9.45 5.68 12.64
CA THR A 158 9.20 5.74 14.09
C THR A 158 10.51 5.94 14.85
N GLY A 159 10.41 6.57 16.02
CA GLY A 159 11.46 6.63 17.04
C GLY A 159 10.85 6.40 18.41
N ALA A 160 11.60 5.85 19.35
CA ALA A 160 11.21 5.77 20.75
C ALA A 160 11.96 6.81 21.57
N THR A 161 11.33 7.35 22.61
CA THR A 161 11.97 8.28 23.53
C THR A 161 12.97 7.56 24.45
N ASP A 162 14.11 8.19 24.67
CA ASP A 162 15.14 7.74 25.62
C ASP A 162 14.79 8.16 27.08
N ASP A 163 15.72 7.96 28.01
CA ASP A 163 15.60 8.30 29.43
C ASP A 163 15.46 9.82 29.72
N ARG A 164 15.69 10.67 28.72
CA ARG A 164 15.51 12.12 28.76
C ARG A 164 14.30 12.58 27.96
N GLY A 165 13.47 11.66 27.47
CA GLY A 165 12.34 11.95 26.61
C GLY A 165 12.72 12.35 25.19
N VAL A 166 14.00 12.21 24.78
CA VAL A 166 14.47 12.57 23.45
C VAL A 166 14.18 11.46 22.47
N TYR A 167 13.66 11.80 21.29
CA TYR A 167 13.43 10.83 20.22
C TYR A 167 14.11 11.24 18.93
N ARG A 168 14.37 10.25 18.07
CA ARG A 168 14.93 10.43 16.74
C ARG A 168 14.26 9.49 15.75
N ILE A 169 13.68 10.04 14.69
CA ILE A 169 13.07 9.29 13.58
C ILE A 169 13.99 9.39 12.37
N PRO A 170 14.79 8.37 12.07
CA PRO A 170 15.73 8.37 10.96
C PRO A 170 15.08 7.90 9.65
N GLN A 171 15.86 7.94 8.56
CA GLN A 171 15.53 7.35 7.26
C GLN A 171 14.26 7.90 6.61
N LEU A 172 13.93 9.15 6.86
CA LEU A 172 12.80 9.81 6.25
C LEU A 172 13.16 10.32 4.84
N ALA A 173 12.27 10.11 3.89
CA ALA A 173 12.37 10.76 2.59
C ALA A 173 12.05 12.25 2.72
N PRO A 174 12.59 13.14 1.89
CA PRO A 174 12.13 14.52 1.83
C PRO A 174 10.62 14.60 1.56
N GLY A 175 9.93 15.46 2.30
CA GLY A 175 8.48 15.60 2.24
C GLY A 175 7.90 16.29 3.46
N ASP A 176 6.57 16.37 3.49
CA ASP A 176 5.80 16.98 4.56
C ASP A 176 5.19 15.89 5.44
N TYR A 177 5.41 16.00 6.75
CA TYR A 177 5.06 14.97 7.71
C TYR A 177 4.11 15.49 8.78
N LEU A 178 3.18 14.66 9.23
CA LEU A 178 2.62 14.78 10.57
C LEU A 178 3.46 13.95 11.53
N VAL A 179 3.66 14.43 12.75
CA VAL A 179 4.38 13.73 13.80
C VAL A 179 3.45 13.57 15.00
N ALA A 180 3.33 12.36 15.53
CA ALA A 180 2.40 12.08 16.62
C ALA A 180 2.91 11.01 17.57
N VAL A 181 2.48 11.12 18.82
CA VAL A 181 2.40 10.00 19.76
C VAL A 181 0.98 9.46 19.67
N LEU A 182 0.85 8.22 19.19
CA LEU A 182 -0.44 7.56 19.10
C LEU A 182 -0.80 6.89 20.43
N SER A 183 -2.06 7.02 20.80
CA SER A 183 -2.63 6.32 21.93
C SER A 183 -3.74 5.40 21.44
N ARG A 184 -3.47 4.10 21.42
CA ARG A 184 -4.46 3.08 21.10
C ARG A 184 -4.84 2.35 22.37
N GLN A 185 -6.09 2.50 22.76
CA GLN A 185 -6.64 1.80 23.92
C GLN A 185 -7.29 0.49 23.46
N THR A 186 -6.68 -0.64 23.75
CA THR A 186 -7.23 -1.94 23.43
C THR A 186 -7.85 -2.56 24.67
N SER A 187 -9.06 -3.10 24.52
CA SER A 187 -9.80 -3.76 25.59
C SER A 187 -10.30 -5.11 25.10
N ILE A 188 -9.96 -6.20 25.79
CA ILE A 188 -10.37 -7.54 25.41
C ILE A 188 -11.21 -8.15 26.53
N PRO A 189 -12.46 -8.60 26.30
CA PRO A 189 -13.23 -9.31 27.31
C PRO A 189 -12.43 -10.45 27.92
N THR A 190 -12.44 -10.61 29.25
CA THR A 190 -11.66 -11.63 29.95
C THR A 190 -12.01 -13.04 29.44
N GLU A 191 -13.29 -13.29 29.15
CA GLU A 191 -13.76 -14.55 28.54
C GLU A 191 -13.06 -14.85 27.21
N VAL A 192 -12.82 -13.83 26.38
CA VAL A 192 -12.10 -14.00 25.09
C VAL A 192 -10.62 -14.34 25.33
N MET A 193 -10.03 -13.80 26.39
CA MET A 193 -8.65 -14.15 26.79
C MET A 193 -8.52 -15.60 27.22
N ASP A 194 -9.57 -16.21 27.76
CA ASP A 194 -9.56 -17.62 28.16
C ASP A 194 -9.32 -18.56 26.97
N VAL A 195 -9.65 -18.12 25.75
CA VAL A 195 -9.32 -18.84 24.50
C VAL A 195 -7.80 -19.06 24.37
N PHE A 196 -6.99 -18.11 24.84
CA PHE A 196 -5.53 -18.22 24.80
C PHE A 196 -4.96 -19.23 25.81
N PHE A 197 -5.73 -19.56 26.81
CA PHE A 197 -5.37 -20.53 27.85
C PHE A 197 -6.13 -21.84 27.73
N ALA A 198 -7.06 -21.97 26.76
CA ALA A 198 -7.83 -23.17 26.55
C ALA A 198 -6.92 -24.32 26.13
N SER A 199 -7.13 -25.48 26.74
CA SER A 199 -6.46 -26.74 26.37
C SER A 199 -7.30 -27.53 25.36
N ALA A 200 -6.67 -27.97 24.29
CA ALA A 200 -7.30 -28.83 23.28
C ALA A 200 -6.73 -30.25 23.34
N SER A 201 -7.59 -31.25 23.41
CA SER A 201 -7.22 -32.66 23.56
C SER A 201 -6.92 -33.30 22.21
N THR A 202 -7.65 -32.95 21.18
CA THR A 202 -7.47 -33.46 19.83
C THR A 202 -6.65 -32.50 18.95
N ARG A 203 -6.11 -33.03 17.84
CA ARG A 203 -5.38 -32.22 16.87
C ARG A 203 -6.30 -31.19 16.19
N ALA A 204 -7.50 -31.59 15.79
CA ALA A 204 -8.48 -30.73 15.16
C ALA A 204 -8.89 -29.57 16.07
N GLU A 205 -9.07 -29.81 17.37
CA GLU A 205 -9.34 -28.78 18.38
C GLU A 205 -8.15 -27.81 18.52
N ARG A 206 -6.91 -28.32 18.55
CA ARG A 206 -5.71 -27.45 18.60
C ARG A 206 -5.59 -26.55 17.39
N ASP A 207 -5.85 -27.10 16.20
CA ASP A 207 -5.79 -26.33 14.97
C ASP A 207 -6.92 -25.27 14.91
N ALA A 208 -8.12 -25.63 15.37
CA ALA A 208 -9.23 -24.70 15.47
C ALA A 208 -8.93 -23.56 16.47
N LEU A 209 -8.46 -23.92 17.66
CA LEU A 209 -8.07 -22.99 18.70
C LEU A 209 -6.94 -22.04 18.23
N GLY A 210 -5.92 -22.60 17.58
CA GLY A 210 -4.80 -21.80 17.04
C GLY A 210 -5.22 -20.81 15.96
N ARG A 211 -6.20 -21.16 15.13
CA ARG A 211 -6.77 -20.22 14.15
C ARG A 211 -7.57 -19.11 14.82
N GLU A 212 -8.37 -19.46 15.81
CA GLU A 212 -9.17 -18.49 16.57
C GLU A 212 -8.28 -17.51 17.34
N MET A 213 -7.26 -18.02 18.03
CA MET A 213 -6.24 -17.20 18.69
C MET A 213 -5.58 -16.20 17.74
N LYS A 214 -5.09 -16.67 16.59
CA LYS A 214 -4.48 -15.78 15.57
C LYS A 214 -5.44 -14.73 15.07
N ARG A 215 -6.71 -15.07 14.91
CA ARG A 215 -7.74 -14.12 14.48
C ARG A 215 -7.99 -13.03 15.52
N ILE A 216 -8.15 -13.42 16.78
CA ILE A 216 -8.33 -12.48 17.89
C ILE A 216 -7.09 -11.58 18.02
N GLU A 217 -5.90 -12.19 17.99
CA GLU A 217 -4.64 -11.46 18.05
C GLU A 217 -4.52 -10.42 16.93
N ALA A 218 -4.73 -10.83 15.69
CA ALA A 218 -4.66 -9.92 14.54
C ALA A 218 -5.71 -8.79 14.59
N ALA A 219 -6.88 -9.07 15.17
CA ALA A 219 -7.97 -8.11 15.25
C ALA A 219 -7.78 -7.04 16.31
N VAL A 220 -7.27 -7.39 17.50
CA VAL A 220 -7.30 -6.51 18.67
C VAL A 220 -6.00 -6.45 19.48
N VAL A 221 -5.11 -7.45 19.39
CA VAL A 221 -3.86 -7.42 20.18
C VAL A 221 -2.82 -6.57 19.45
N PRO A 222 -2.28 -5.52 20.09
CA PRO A 222 -1.19 -4.75 19.51
C PRO A 222 0.06 -5.61 19.29
N ALA A 223 0.70 -5.44 18.13
CA ALA A 223 1.90 -6.21 17.79
C ALA A 223 3.01 -6.00 18.83
N GLY A 224 3.50 -7.10 19.40
CA GLY A 224 4.58 -7.06 20.40
C GLY A 224 4.11 -6.89 21.84
N SER A 225 2.80 -6.86 22.11
CA SER A 225 2.28 -6.85 23.50
C SER A 225 2.73 -8.12 24.23
N ARG A 226 3.37 -7.91 25.38
CA ARG A 226 3.87 -9.00 26.25
C ARG A 226 3.21 -9.05 27.61
N TYR A 227 2.56 -7.98 27.97
CA TYR A 227 1.93 -7.79 29.28
C TYR A 227 0.47 -7.40 29.10
N ALA A 228 -0.34 -7.72 30.06
CA ALA A 228 -1.73 -7.31 30.13
C ALA A 228 -2.10 -7.02 31.58
N THR A 229 -3.03 -6.11 31.77
CA THR A 229 -3.63 -5.83 33.07
C THR A 229 -5.14 -6.04 33.00
N SER A 230 -5.76 -6.46 34.08
CA SER A 230 -7.20 -6.65 34.14
C SER A 230 -7.89 -5.46 34.82
N LEU A 231 -8.99 -5.02 34.24
CA LEU A 231 -9.88 -4.01 34.78
C LEU A 231 -11.32 -4.55 34.77
N GLY A 232 -11.73 -5.17 35.87
CA GLY A 232 -13.01 -5.88 35.94
C GLY A 232 -13.10 -7.03 34.96
N ALA A 233 -14.11 -7.04 34.08
CA ALA A 233 -14.32 -8.07 33.05
C ALA A 233 -13.52 -7.83 31.76
N VAL A 234 -12.55 -6.91 31.75
CA VAL A 234 -11.78 -6.56 30.55
C VAL A 234 -10.30 -6.66 30.85
N THR A 235 -9.57 -7.23 29.91
CA THR A 235 -8.10 -7.27 29.89
C THR A 235 -7.56 -6.24 28.94
N ILE A 236 -6.59 -5.44 29.40
CA ILE A 236 -5.93 -4.38 28.61
C ILE A 236 -4.53 -4.88 28.29
N PRO A 237 -4.24 -5.27 27.02
CA PRO A 237 -2.88 -5.54 26.61
C PRO A 237 -2.07 -4.25 26.55
N LEU A 238 -0.86 -4.28 27.10
CA LEU A 238 0.04 -3.13 27.10
C LEU A 238 0.89 -3.15 25.81
N ASP A 239 0.69 -2.16 24.97
CA ASP A 239 1.51 -1.98 23.76
C ASP A 239 2.89 -1.40 24.17
N PRO A 240 4.00 -2.09 23.85
CA PRO A 240 5.34 -1.55 24.05
C PRO A 240 5.52 -0.29 23.18
N GLY A 241 5.69 0.86 23.82
CA GLY A 241 5.86 2.14 23.13
C GLY A 241 4.62 3.04 23.16
N THR A 242 3.58 2.66 23.91
CA THR A 242 2.56 3.59 24.39
C THR A 242 2.80 3.90 25.86
N ALA A 243 2.45 5.11 26.28
CA ALA A 243 2.49 5.46 27.70
C ALA A 243 1.47 4.62 28.47
N THR A 244 1.90 4.02 29.57
CA THR A 244 1.05 3.13 30.38
C THR A 244 -0.12 3.91 31.01
N PRO A 245 -1.36 3.40 30.91
CA PRO A 245 -2.50 3.99 31.57
C PRO A 245 -2.33 4.01 33.08
N VAL A 246 -2.86 5.03 33.73
CA VAL A 246 -2.84 5.19 35.21
C VAL A 246 -4.26 5.01 35.74
N SER A 247 -4.43 4.19 36.77
CA SER A 247 -5.72 4.06 37.46
C SER A 247 -5.76 5.00 38.66
N GLN A 248 -6.73 5.89 38.71
CA GLN A 248 -6.93 6.81 39.80
C GLN A 248 -8.42 6.92 40.15
N GLY A 249 -8.78 6.61 41.42
CA GLY A 249 -10.16 6.71 41.86
C GLY A 249 -11.16 5.85 41.10
N GLY A 250 -10.73 4.69 40.56
CA GLY A 250 -11.55 3.79 39.74
C GLY A 250 -11.70 4.22 38.28
N ALA A 251 -11.16 5.37 37.88
CA ALA A 251 -11.10 5.80 36.51
C ALA A 251 -9.71 5.52 35.90
N LEU A 252 -9.69 5.26 34.60
CA LEU A 252 -8.48 5.13 33.82
C LEU A 252 -8.08 6.50 33.25
N LEU A 253 -6.83 6.89 33.46
CA LEU A 253 -6.23 8.07 32.86
C LEU A 253 -5.27 7.61 31.76
N VAL A 254 -5.32 8.25 30.61
CA VAL A 254 -4.45 7.94 29.49
C VAL A 254 -3.89 9.22 28.88
N TYR A 255 -2.77 9.11 28.17
CA TYR A 255 -2.32 10.15 27.27
C TYR A 255 -3.00 9.91 25.91
N PRO A 256 -3.95 10.76 25.50
CA PRO A 256 -4.59 10.59 24.19
C PRO A 256 -3.63 10.82 23.03
N THR A 257 -4.00 10.37 21.82
CA THR A 257 -3.25 10.67 20.62
C THR A 257 -2.99 12.17 20.51
N THR A 258 -1.71 12.52 20.37
CA THR A 258 -1.25 13.91 20.32
C THR A 258 -0.36 14.11 19.11
N PHE A 259 -0.79 15.00 18.20
CA PHE A 259 -0.02 15.43 17.03
C PHE A 259 0.75 16.71 17.34
N PHE A 260 1.91 16.86 16.71
CA PHE A 260 2.70 18.09 16.81
C PHE A 260 1.91 19.32 16.31
N PRO A 261 1.96 20.47 17.03
CA PRO A 261 2.65 20.74 18.30
C PRO A 261 1.83 20.39 19.56
N GLY A 262 0.61 19.89 19.47
CA GLY A 262 -0.27 19.55 20.59
C GLY A 262 -1.73 19.33 20.16
N ALA A 263 -1.96 19.09 18.86
CA ALA A 263 -3.30 18.86 18.32
C ALA A 263 -3.83 17.47 18.68
N ARG A 264 -5.16 17.35 18.85
CA ARG A 264 -5.84 16.08 19.14
C ARG A 264 -6.17 15.27 17.90
N ASN A 265 -6.20 15.91 16.75
CA ASN A 265 -6.50 15.24 15.48
C ASN A 265 -5.58 15.74 14.35
N ALA A 266 -5.48 14.92 13.31
CA ALA A 266 -4.62 15.16 12.17
C ALA A 266 -5.00 16.42 11.37
N SER A 267 -6.29 16.78 11.36
CA SER A 267 -6.77 17.94 10.60
C SER A 267 -6.31 19.27 11.18
N GLN A 268 -5.91 19.30 12.48
CA GLN A 268 -5.41 20.47 13.20
C GLN A 268 -3.89 20.43 13.42
N ALA A 269 -3.23 19.35 13.03
CA ALA A 269 -1.80 19.14 13.23
C ALA A 269 -0.96 20.06 12.32
N ALA A 270 0.20 20.49 12.81
CA ALA A 270 1.16 21.22 12.01
C ALA A 270 2.01 20.28 11.15
N SER A 271 2.22 20.67 9.89
CA SER A 271 3.11 19.94 8.99
C SER A 271 4.58 20.22 9.32
N VAL A 272 5.40 19.17 9.30
CA VAL A 272 6.83 19.18 9.54
C VAL A 272 7.55 18.89 8.22
N ALA A 273 8.14 19.90 7.60
CA ALA A 273 8.89 19.75 6.35
C ALA A 273 10.28 19.15 6.64
N VAL A 274 10.61 18.06 5.95
CA VAL A 274 11.92 17.39 6.00
C VAL A 274 12.60 17.53 4.64
N ARG A 275 13.85 18.00 4.62
CA ARG A 275 14.66 18.08 3.41
C ARG A 275 15.71 16.97 3.39
N SER A 276 16.24 16.71 2.18
CA SER A 276 17.31 15.71 2.00
C SER A 276 18.53 16.05 2.87
N GLY A 277 19.08 15.05 3.55
CA GLY A 277 20.28 15.17 4.36
C GLY A 277 20.17 16.10 5.56
N THR A 278 18.97 16.64 5.89
CA THR A 278 18.80 17.57 7.00
C THR A 278 18.15 16.88 8.21
N GLU A 279 18.46 17.39 9.39
CA GLU A 279 17.78 17.06 10.63
C GLU A 279 16.80 18.20 10.98
N ARG A 280 15.52 17.86 11.11
CA ARG A 280 14.49 18.76 11.62
C ARG A 280 14.38 18.57 13.12
N ALA A 281 15.03 19.45 13.87
CA ALA A 281 15.02 19.44 15.33
C ALA A 281 13.85 20.27 15.91
N ASN A 282 13.66 20.18 17.22
CA ASN A 282 12.67 20.89 18.02
C ASN A 282 11.22 20.56 17.60
N VAL A 283 10.97 19.30 17.26
CA VAL A 283 9.61 18.80 17.06
C VAL A 283 9.14 18.20 18.39
N ASP A 284 8.84 19.09 19.34
CA ASP A 284 8.56 18.72 20.73
C ASP A 284 7.07 18.48 20.94
N LEU A 285 6.74 17.48 21.75
CA LEU A 285 5.37 17.06 22.04
C LEU A 285 5.17 17.09 23.57
N GLN A 286 4.13 17.78 24.01
CA GLN A 286 3.69 17.72 25.41
C GLN A 286 2.43 16.86 25.50
N LEU A 287 2.50 15.78 26.25
CA LEU A 287 1.37 14.91 26.52
C LEU A 287 0.64 15.42 27.79
N ARG A 288 -0.66 15.16 27.85
CA ARG A 288 -1.47 15.50 29.05
C ARG A 288 -2.36 14.33 29.38
N LEU A 289 -2.33 13.92 30.66
CA LEU A 289 -3.22 12.88 31.15
C LEU A 289 -4.67 13.36 31.11
N GLU A 290 -5.54 12.52 30.57
CA GLU A 290 -6.98 12.76 30.55
C GLU A 290 -7.72 11.59 31.17
N ARG A 291 -8.77 11.94 31.90
CA ARG A 291 -9.71 10.96 32.42
C ARG A 291 -10.50 10.39 31.27
N THR A 292 -10.62 9.07 31.24
CA THR A 292 -11.39 8.37 30.23
C THR A 292 -12.73 7.91 30.77
N ALA A 293 -13.68 7.70 29.84
CA ALA A 293 -14.95 7.05 30.11
C ALA A 293 -14.93 5.60 29.58
N ARG A 294 -15.67 4.74 30.23
CA ARG A 294 -16.00 3.41 29.72
C ARG A 294 -17.09 3.54 28.65
N VAL A 295 -16.94 2.82 27.54
CA VAL A 295 -17.99 2.68 26.53
C VAL A 295 -18.35 1.21 26.43
N SER A 296 -19.61 0.86 26.69
CA SER A 296 -20.08 -0.52 26.68
C SER A 296 -21.42 -0.66 25.99
N GLY A 297 -21.68 -1.85 25.42
CA GLY A 297 -22.90 -2.10 24.71
C GLY A 297 -22.99 -3.50 24.13
N MET A 298 -23.89 -3.67 23.20
CA MET A 298 -24.16 -4.94 22.54
C MET A 298 -24.18 -4.77 21.04
N LEU A 299 -23.51 -5.68 20.33
CA LEU A 299 -23.61 -5.85 18.90
C LEU A 299 -24.80 -6.76 18.60
N THR A 300 -25.68 -6.37 17.69
CA THR A 300 -26.85 -7.17 17.29
C THR A 300 -26.77 -7.51 15.80
N GLY A 301 -27.18 -8.69 15.41
CA GLY A 301 -27.19 -9.15 14.03
C GLY A 301 -28.43 -9.99 13.72
N ALA A 302 -28.86 -9.97 12.46
CA ALA A 302 -30.02 -10.77 12.02
C ALA A 302 -29.71 -12.28 12.05
N ASP A 303 -28.44 -12.67 11.91
CA ASP A 303 -28.02 -14.06 11.76
C ASP A 303 -27.56 -14.71 13.08
N GLY A 304 -28.00 -14.18 14.21
CA GLY A 304 -27.64 -14.67 15.54
C GLY A 304 -26.68 -13.76 16.31
N ILE A 305 -26.09 -14.29 17.39
CA ILE A 305 -25.20 -13.53 18.26
C ILE A 305 -23.86 -13.26 17.56
N PRO A 306 -23.46 -12.00 17.37
CA PRO A 306 -22.19 -11.65 16.72
C PRO A 306 -21.03 -11.74 17.73
N SER A 307 -20.58 -12.98 18.02
CA SER A 307 -19.44 -13.24 18.89
C SER A 307 -18.10 -13.03 18.19
N HIS A 308 -17.11 -12.57 18.95
CA HIS A 308 -15.72 -12.32 18.50
C HIS A 308 -15.62 -11.41 17.27
N VAL A 309 -16.46 -10.38 17.21
CA VAL A 309 -16.45 -9.39 16.16
C VAL A 309 -15.61 -8.19 16.61
N PRO A 310 -14.57 -7.78 15.84
CA PRO A 310 -13.78 -6.62 16.18
C PRO A 310 -14.59 -5.32 16.03
N ILE A 311 -14.38 -4.42 16.99
CA ILE A 311 -15.00 -3.09 17.03
C ILE A 311 -13.90 -2.06 17.23
N ARG A 312 -13.97 -0.95 16.51
CA ARG A 312 -13.01 0.14 16.57
C ARG A 312 -13.70 1.49 16.73
N LEU A 313 -13.07 2.37 17.50
CA LEU A 313 -13.42 3.78 17.57
C LEU A 313 -12.34 4.59 16.86
N VAL A 314 -12.72 5.33 15.84
CA VAL A 314 -11.86 6.26 15.12
C VAL A 314 -12.26 7.68 15.50
N ALA A 315 -11.33 8.45 16.02
CA ALA A 315 -11.59 9.84 16.42
C ALA A 315 -11.85 10.70 15.18
N ALA A 316 -12.84 11.59 15.26
CA ALA A 316 -13.16 12.54 14.20
C ALA A 316 -11.96 13.43 13.87
N GLY A 317 -11.70 13.62 12.56
CA GLY A 317 -10.54 14.36 12.05
C GLY A 317 -9.25 13.54 11.93
N ASN A 318 -9.30 12.22 12.21
CA ASN A 318 -8.17 11.29 12.03
C ASN A 318 -8.36 10.34 10.84
N GLU A 319 -9.41 10.50 10.05
CA GLU A 319 -9.76 9.62 8.93
C GLU A 319 -8.64 9.57 7.87
N ALA A 320 -7.91 10.67 7.71
CA ALA A 320 -6.78 10.75 6.79
C ALA A 320 -5.54 9.97 7.25
N VAL A 321 -5.50 9.53 8.52
CA VAL A 321 -4.41 8.76 9.12
C VAL A 321 -4.95 7.39 9.51
N GLY A 322 -4.95 6.45 8.57
CA GLY A 322 -5.63 5.16 8.71
C GLY A 322 -5.20 4.27 9.88
N THR A 323 -4.13 4.64 10.61
CA THR A 323 -3.65 3.89 11.79
C THR A 323 -3.92 4.60 13.12
N ALA A 324 -4.57 5.76 13.09
CA ALA A 324 -4.84 6.56 14.29
C ALA A 324 -6.23 6.24 14.90
N ASP A 325 -6.54 4.96 15.08
CA ASP A 325 -7.71 4.54 15.84
C ASP A 325 -7.55 4.89 17.33
N GLY A 326 -8.63 5.42 17.94
CA GLY A 326 -8.63 5.81 19.34
C GLY A 326 -8.76 4.63 20.30
N ALA A 327 -9.60 3.65 19.97
CA ALA A 327 -9.78 2.44 20.78
C ALA A 327 -10.20 1.23 19.93
N ALA A 328 -9.87 0.03 20.43
CA ALA A 328 -10.24 -1.24 19.83
C ALA A 328 -10.76 -2.22 20.89
N THR A 329 -11.76 -3.01 20.52
CA THR A 329 -12.28 -4.10 21.34
C THR A 329 -12.82 -5.22 20.45
N ILE A 330 -13.27 -6.32 21.05
CA ILE A 330 -13.94 -7.43 20.40
C ILE A 330 -15.15 -7.85 21.24
N THR A 331 -16.20 -8.35 20.61
CA THR A 331 -17.36 -8.86 21.34
C THR A 331 -17.04 -10.18 22.03
N ASP A 332 -17.68 -10.42 23.19
CA ASP A 332 -17.70 -11.71 23.87
C ASP A 332 -18.66 -12.71 23.20
N SER A 333 -18.89 -13.86 23.84
CA SER A 333 -19.78 -14.91 23.35
C SER A 333 -21.25 -14.49 23.30
N THR A 334 -21.64 -13.46 24.03
CA THR A 334 -23.01 -12.91 24.07
C THR A 334 -23.23 -11.75 23.10
N GLY A 335 -22.18 -11.30 22.39
CA GLY A 335 -22.20 -10.12 21.54
C GLY A 335 -22.00 -8.81 22.29
N SER A 336 -21.70 -8.87 23.59
CA SER A 336 -21.42 -7.68 24.39
C SER A 336 -19.98 -7.20 24.16
N PHE A 337 -19.76 -5.89 24.26
CA PHE A 337 -18.44 -5.28 24.14
C PHE A 337 -18.22 -4.19 25.18
N ALA A 338 -16.95 -3.93 25.50
CA ALA A 338 -16.56 -2.81 26.34
C ALA A 338 -15.19 -2.27 25.93
N PHE A 339 -15.10 -0.95 25.84
CA PHE A 339 -13.86 -0.20 25.84
C PHE A 339 -13.62 0.31 27.25
N ALA A 340 -12.50 -0.04 27.86
CA ALA A 340 -12.21 0.29 29.26
C ALA A 340 -11.83 1.75 29.48
N GLY A 341 -11.26 2.41 28.44
CA GLY A 341 -10.78 3.77 28.58
C GLY A 341 -10.80 4.49 27.23
N VAL A 342 -11.81 5.31 27.00
CA VAL A 342 -11.94 6.16 25.81
C VAL A 342 -11.84 7.61 26.25
N PRO A 343 -10.87 8.39 25.73
CA PRO A 343 -10.80 9.82 25.99
C PRO A 343 -12.06 10.56 25.53
N PRO A 344 -12.44 11.67 26.14
CA PRO A 344 -13.56 12.49 25.66
C PRO A 344 -13.33 12.96 24.23
N GLY A 345 -14.37 12.89 23.39
CA GLY A 345 -14.30 13.29 21.99
C GLY A 345 -15.43 12.74 21.14
N GLU A 346 -15.40 13.12 19.88
CA GLU A 346 -16.28 12.60 18.84
C GLU A 346 -15.60 11.44 18.13
N TYR A 347 -16.32 10.34 17.96
CA TYR A 347 -15.81 9.12 17.34
C TYR A 347 -16.79 8.55 16.33
N THR A 348 -16.26 7.77 15.39
CA THR A 348 -17.06 6.84 14.61
C THR A 348 -16.73 5.42 15.05
N LEU A 349 -17.75 4.69 15.48
CA LEU A 349 -17.67 3.26 15.79
C LEU A 349 -17.79 2.47 14.51
N PHE A 350 -16.85 1.56 14.30
CA PHE A 350 -16.85 0.59 13.20
C PHE A 350 -16.87 -0.83 13.76
N ALA A 351 -17.68 -1.69 13.12
CA ALA A 351 -17.65 -3.14 13.35
C ALA A 351 -17.74 -3.86 12.00
N LEU A 352 -17.00 -4.96 11.88
CA LEU A 352 -16.99 -5.78 10.68
C LEU A 352 -17.07 -7.27 11.05
N ARG A 353 -18.06 -7.96 10.53
CA ARG A 353 -18.15 -9.41 10.55
C ARG A 353 -18.00 -9.97 9.15
N VAL A 354 -16.84 -10.55 8.84
CA VAL A 354 -16.61 -11.25 7.58
C VAL A 354 -17.13 -12.69 7.71
N PRO A 355 -17.93 -13.19 6.75
CA PRO A 355 -18.36 -14.58 6.76
C PRO A 355 -17.15 -15.51 6.60
N ARG A 356 -17.19 -16.63 7.29
CA ARG A 356 -16.14 -17.64 7.21
C ARG A 356 -16.38 -18.53 5.98
N PRO A 357 -15.38 -18.74 5.11
CA PRO A 357 -15.51 -19.79 4.11
C PRO A 357 -15.70 -21.13 4.83
N PRO A 358 -16.54 -22.05 4.27
CA PRO A 358 -16.61 -23.41 4.77
C PRO A 358 -15.20 -24.00 4.75
N MET A 359 -14.73 -24.46 5.90
CA MET A 359 -13.43 -25.10 5.97
C MET A 359 -13.59 -26.56 5.59
N ASP A 360 -12.91 -26.96 4.52
CA ASP A 360 -12.68 -28.38 4.30
C ASP A 360 -11.93 -28.95 5.49
N PRO A 361 -12.31 -30.16 5.97
CA PRO A 361 -11.55 -30.82 7.00
C PRO A 361 -10.10 -30.96 6.54
N PRO A 362 -9.10 -30.76 7.42
CA PRO A 362 -7.69 -30.86 7.05
C PRO A 362 -7.45 -32.25 6.41
N ASP A 363 -6.94 -32.23 5.19
CA ASP A 363 -6.50 -33.44 4.50
C ASP A 363 -5.22 -33.92 5.19
N ASP A 364 -5.37 -34.88 6.12
CA ASP A 364 -4.26 -35.45 6.89
C ASP A 364 -3.18 -36.09 6.00
N SER A 365 -3.49 -36.40 4.74
CA SER A 365 -2.53 -36.97 3.78
C SER A 365 -1.51 -35.96 3.27
N LYS A 366 -1.74 -34.65 3.44
CA LYS A 366 -0.88 -33.56 2.94
C LYS A 366 0.00 -32.90 4.02
N MET A 367 -0.05 -33.40 5.25
CA MET A 367 0.70 -32.76 6.33
C MET A 367 2.14 -33.25 6.41
N THR A 368 3.06 -32.35 6.12
CA THR A 368 4.48 -32.48 6.42
C THR A 368 4.74 -32.01 7.86
N VAL A 369 5.20 -32.92 8.72
CA VAL A 369 5.67 -32.55 10.05
C VAL A 369 7.09 -32.02 9.92
N GLN A 370 7.27 -30.73 10.14
CA GLN A 370 8.60 -30.10 10.19
C GLN A 370 9.05 -30.08 11.66
N ALA A 371 9.88 -31.05 12.03
CA ALA A 371 10.55 -31.09 13.33
C ALA A 371 12.02 -30.73 13.10
N GLY A 372 12.43 -29.54 13.49
CA GLY A 372 13.81 -29.07 13.35
C GLY A 372 14.26 -28.78 11.90
N ALA A 373 15.55 -28.65 11.69
CA ALA A 373 16.15 -28.36 10.38
C ALA A 373 16.17 -29.55 9.39
N ILE A 374 15.54 -30.67 9.71
CA ILE A 374 15.49 -31.88 8.88
C ILE A 374 14.05 -32.12 8.47
N ALA A 375 13.74 -31.89 7.18
CA ALA A 375 12.48 -32.30 6.59
C ALA A 375 12.47 -33.83 6.42
N ILE A 376 11.67 -34.55 7.22
CA ILE A 376 11.40 -35.98 7.05
C ILE A 376 10.06 -36.10 6.35
N GLY A 377 10.07 -36.28 5.03
CA GLY A 377 8.89 -36.45 4.19
C GLY A 377 9.22 -36.25 2.72
N PRO A 378 8.31 -36.57 1.78
CA PRO A 378 8.47 -36.19 0.40
C PRO A 378 8.71 -34.69 0.31
N ARG A 379 9.68 -34.29 -0.52
CA ARG A 379 9.96 -32.89 -0.82
C ARG A 379 8.63 -32.16 -1.02
N PRO A 380 8.38 -31.02 -0.33
CA PRO A 380 7.19 -30.24 -0.62
C PRO A 380 7.14 -30.02 -2.12
N PRO A 381 5.99 -30.21 -2.77
CA PRO A 381 5.86 -29.90 -4.18
C PRO A 381 6.44 -28.51 -4.41
N ALA A 382 7.16 -28.33 -5.52
CA ALA A 382 7.59 -26.99 -5.96
C ALA A 382 6.41 -26.03 -5.78
N PRO A 383 6.63 -24.76 -5.40
CA PRO A 383 5.56 -23.85 -5.06
C PRO A 383 4.42 -24.08 -6.03
N ALA A 384 3.30 -24.54 -5.50
CA ALA A 384 2.16 -25.00 -6.27
C ALA A 384 1.87 -23.91 -7.28
N GLY A 385 1.76 -24.26 -8.55
CA GLY A 385 1.31 -23.34 -9.58
C GLY A 385 0.08 -22.63 -9.07
N LEU A 386 -0.18 -21.42 -9.51
CA LEU A 386 -1.35 -20.62 -9.14
C LEU A 386 -2.55 -21.54 -8.90
N ALA A 387 -3.09 -21.50 -7.69
CA ALA A 387 -4.34 -22.17 -7.38
C ALA A 387 -5.49 -21.17 -7.52
N PRO A 388 -6.68 -21.58 -7.93
CA PRO A 388 -7.82 -20.68 -7.93
C PRO A 388 -8.12 -20.24 -6.49
N PRO A 389 -8.43 -18.94 -6.27
CA PRO A 389 -8.80 -18.45 -4.95
C PRO A 389 -10.11 -19.08 -4.46
N PRO A 390 -10.35 -19.18 -3.14
CA PRO A 390 -11.60 -19.66 -2.63
C PRO A 390 -12.75 -18.76 -3.08
N PRO A 391 -13.94 -19.32 -3.33
CA PRO A 391 -15.11 -18.53 -3.72
C PRO A 391 -15.51 -17.55 -2.60
N VAL A 392 -16.04 -16.40 -2.98
CA VAL A 392 -16.58 -15.42 -2.02
C VAL A 392 -17.74 -16.09 -1.27
N PRO A 393 -17.74 -16.06 0.07
CA PRO A 393 -18.80 -16.69 0.87
C PRO A 393 -20.20 -16.19 0.48
N ALA A 394 -21.17 -17.11 0.48
CA ALA A 394 -22.58 -16.77 0.21
C ALA A 394 -23.16 -15.86 1.29
N ASP A 395 -22.76 -16.10 2.55
CA ASP A 395 -23.20 -15.31 3.70
C ASP A 395 -22.81 -13.85 3.58
N ALA A 396 -23.65 -12.99 4.15
CA ALA A 396 -23.42 -11.55 4.07
C ALA A 396 -22.23 -11.10 4.93
N THR A 397 -21.40 -10.22 4.39
CA THR A 397 -20.50 -9.39 5.20
C THR A 397 -21.34 -8.36 5.93
N LEU A 398 -21.26 -8.34 7.26
CA LEU A 398 -22.05 -7.44 8.08
C LEU A 398 -21.19 -6.28 8.58
N TRP A 399 -21.71 -5.07 8.49
CA TRP A 399 -21.06 -3.84 8.89
C TRP A 399 -21.89 -3.05 9.88
N ALA A 400 -21.24 -2.36 10.77
CA ALA A 400 -21.80 -1.23 11.50
C ALA A 400 -20.85 -0.04 11.40
N GLN A 401 -21.43 1.13 11.19
CA GLN A 401 -20.76 2.42 11.24
C GLN A 401 -21.69 3.39 11.93
N MET A 402 -21.29 3.95 13.08
CA MET A 402 -22.16 4.79 13.90
C MET A 402 -21.34 5.88 14.60
N PRO A 403 -21.77 7.15 14.54
CA PRO A 403 -21.17 8.21 15.34
C PRO A 403 -21.45 7.98 16.83
N ILE A 404 -20.49 8.28 17.68
CA ILE A 404 -20.62 8.24 19.13
C ILE A 404 -19.85 9.39 19.77
N THR A 405 -20.48 10.09 20.69
CA THR A 405 -19.87 11.12 21.50
C THR A 405 -19.54 10.56 22.88
N VAL A 406 -18.30 10.71 23.28
CA VAL A 406 -17.81 10.30 24.62
C VAL A 406 -17.51 11.54 25.42
N GLY A 407 -18.15 11.69 26.57
CA GLY A 407 -17.90 12.74 27.53
C GLY A 407 -17.03 12.25 28.71
N GLU A 408 -17.16 12.89 29.87
CA GLU A 408 -16.48 12.47 31.09
C GLU A 408 -17.17 11.31 31.81
N ALA A 409 -18.45 11.06 31.51
CA ALA A 409 -19.24 9.98 32.10
C ALA A 409 -19.22 8.73 31.19
N ASP A 410 -19.34 7.57 31.82
CA ASP A 410 -19.45 6.29 31.12
C ASP A 410 -20.66 6.27 30.18
N VAL A 411 -20.46 5.71 29.01
CA VAL A 411 -21.49 5.49 28.00
C VAL A 411 -21.87 4.00 28.01
N ASN A 412 -23.03 3.68 28.52
CA ASN A 412 -23.51 2.31 28.66
C ASN A 412 -24.65 2.01 27.70
N ASP A 413 -24.95 0.72 27.53
CA ASP A 413 -26.11 0.21 26.78
C ASP A 413 -26.16 0.66 25.31
N VAL A 414 -24.97 0.83 24.68
CA VAL A 414 -24.88 1.17 23.27
C VAL A 414 -25.32 -0.02 22.41
N ILE A 415 -26.42 0.11 21.68
CA ILE A 415 -26.88 -0.93 20.77
C ILE A 415 -26.33 -0.64 19.36
N VAL A 416 -25.55 -1.57 18.81
CA VAL A 416 -24.92 -1.44 17.51
C VAL A 416 -25.47 -2.51 16.55
N PRO A 417 -26.39 -2.15 15.66
CA PRO A 417 -26.96 -3.11 14.70
C PRO A 417 -25.99 -3.37 13.54
N LEU A 418 -25.58 -4.60 13.37
CA LEU A 418 -24.90 -5.06 12.16
C LEU A 418 -25.89 -5.18 11.01
N ARG A 419 -25.53 -4.65 9.87
CA ARG A 419 -26.32 -4.68 8.64
C ARG A 419 -25.54 -5.31 7.50
N PRO A 420 -26.21 -6.04 6.58
CA PRO A 420 -25.57 -6.52 5.37
C PRO A 420 -24.98 -5.37 4.57
N GLY A 421 -23.71 -5.49 4.18
CA GLY A 421 -23.10 -4.56 3.25
C GLY A 421 -23.58 -4.85 1.82
N PRO A 422 -23.90 -3.82 1.02
CA PRO A 422 -24.21 -3.99 -0.39
C PRO A 422 -23.01 -4.59 -1.14
N ARG A 423 -23.30 -5.49 -2.08
CA ARG A 423 -22.31 -6.19 -2.92
C ARG A 423 -22.39 -5.67 -4.34
N MET A 424 -21.31 -5.88 -5.07
CA MET A 424 -21.30 -5.70 -6.52
C MET A 424 -21.16 -7.05 -7.19
N ASN A 425 -21.96 -7.29 -8.22
CA ASN A 425 -21.85 -8.51 -9.01
C ASN A 425 -22.00 -8.21 -10.51
N GLY A 426 -21.45 -9.09 -11.33
CA GLY A 426 -21.45 -8.92 -12.77
C GLY A 426 -20.65 -9.98 -13.47
N ARG A 427 -20.10 -9.63 -14.65
CA ARG A 427 -19.33 -10.54 -15.48
C ARG A 427 -18.13 -9.85 -16.12
N LEU A 428 -17.18 -10.67 -16.58
CA LEU A 428 -16.05 -10.23 -17.39
C LEU A 428 -16.39 -10.35 -18.87
N GLU A 429 -15.96 -9.36 -19.66
CA GLU A 429 -16.01 -9.38 -21.13
C GLU A 429 -14.63 -9.06 -21.69
N PHE A 430 -14.22 -9.84 -22.69
CA PHE A 430 -12.96 -9.66 -23.41
C PHE A 430 -13.29 -9.22 -24.84
N ASP A 431 -13.01 -7.93 -25.13
CA ASP A 431 -13.27 -7.29 -26.42
C ASP A 431 -11.96 -7.17 -27.20
N GLY A 432 -11.77 -8.07 -28.17
CA GLY A 432 -10.57 -8.13 -28.98
C GLY A 432 -10.44 -9.42 -29.76
N THR A 433 -9.30 -9.57 -30.41
CA THR A 433 -8.96 -10.70 -31.30
C THR A 433 -7.82 -11.57 -30.76
N ALA A 434 -7.17 -11.14 -29.68
CA ALA A 434 -6.13 -11.94 -29.05
C ALA A 434 -6.69 -13.23 -28.43
N ASP A 435 -5.85 -14.23 -28.28
CA ASP A 435 -6.20 -15.49 -27.62
C ASP A 435 -6.75 -15.21 -26.21
N ARG A 436 -7.78 -15.96 -25.80
CA ARG A 436 -8.33 -15.85 -24.46
C ARG A 436 -7.25 -16.11 -23.41
N PRO A 437 -7.20 -15.31 -22.33
CA PRO A 437 -6.21 -15.53 -21.28
C PRO A 437 -6.46 -16.86 -20.56
N ASP A 438 -5.40 -17.40 -19.98
CA ASP A 438 -5.46 -18.60 -19.15
C ASP A 438 -6.56 -18.44 -18.07
N PRO A 439 -7.54 -19.37 -17.98
CA PRO A 439 -8.60 -19.32 -16.97
C PRO A 439 -8.06 -19.20 -15.53
N LEU A 440 -6.90 -19.79 -15.25
CA LEU A 440 -6.28 -19.70 -13.93
C LEU A 440 -5.77 -18.28 -13.62
N LEU A 441 -5.27 -17.55 -14.62
CA LEU A 441 -4.91 -16.14 -14.45
C LEU A 441 -6.17 -15.29 -14.26
N VAL A 442 -7.24 -15.59 -14.97
CA VAL A 442 -8.51 -14.89 -14.86
C VAL A 442 -9.12 -15.08 -13.47
N SER A 443 -9.19 -16.32 -12.96
CA SER A 443 -9.73 -16.61 -11.63
C SER A 443 -8.94 -15.94 -10.50
N ASN A 444 -7.66 -15.63 -10.72
CA ASN A 444 -6.80 -14.92 -9.77
C ASN A 444 -6.89 -13.38 -9.87
N LEU A 445 -7.71 -12.84 -10.76
CA LEU A 445 -8.05 -11.41 -10.72
C LEU A 445 -8.79 -11.10 -9.41
N ARG A 446 -8.45 -9.97 -8.82
CA ARG A 446 -9.09 -9.47 -7.60
C ARG A 446 -9.88 -8.20 -7.93
N ILE A 447 -11.18 -8.24 -7.68
CA ILE A 447 -12.11 -7.12 -7.90
C ILE A 447 -12.40 -6.48 -6.55
N THR A 448 -12.02 -5.22 -6.36
CA THR A 448 -12.20 -4.49 -5.11
C THR A 448 -13.01 -3.22 -5.32
N LEU A 449 -13.76 -2.84 -4.30
CA LEU A 449 -14.45 -1.56 -4.21
C LEU A 449 -13.58 -0.63 -3.35
N GLU A 450 -12.91 0.31 -4.00
CA GLU A 450 -12.03 1.28 -3.34
C GLU A 450 -12.84 2.53 -3.00
N PRO A 451 -12.75 3.06 -1.75
CA PRO A 451 -13.37 4.35 -1.42
C PRO A 451 -12.94 5.44 -2.39
N ALA A 452 -13.93 6.15 -2.94
CA ALA A 452 -13.70 7.15 -3.99
C ALA A 452 -12.85 8.33 -3.51
N ASP A 453 -12.97 8.70 -2.24
CA ASP A 453 -12.24 9.80 -1.61
C ASP A 453 -10.74 9.52 -1.41
N GLY A 454 -10.29 8.29 -1.67
CA GLY A 454 -8.89 7.88 -1.55
C GLY A 454 -8.37 7.84 -0.11
N LEU A 455 -9.23 7.97 0.89
CA LEU A 455 -8.83 7.85 2.29
C LEU A 455 -8.40 6.41 2.63
N PRO A 456 -7.49 6.23 3.58
CA PRO A 456 -7.13 4.90 4.05
C PRO A 456 -8.33 4.24 4.74
N GLY A 457 -8.47 2.93 4.56
CA GLY A 457 -9.47 2.15 5.30
C GLY A 457 -9.16 2.11 6.80
N VAL A 458 -10.15 1.67 7.58
CA VAL A 458 -9.95 1.41 9.03
C VAL A 458 -9.14 0.11 9.16
N PRO A 459 -8.00 0.10 9.87
CA PRO A 459 -7.14 -1.07 10.01
C PRO A 459 -7.90 -2.28 10.55
N GLY A 460 -7.70 -3.44 9.93
CA GLY A 460 -8.38 -4.69 10.30
C GLY A 460 -9.87 -4.72 9.94
N MET A 461 -10.34 -3.75 9.15
CA MET A 461 -11.69 -3.70 8.58
C MET A 461 -11.66 -3.90 7.07
N ASP A 462 -10.57 -4.41 6.52
CA ASP A 462 -10.44 -4.74 5.11
C ASP A 462 -11.15 -6.05 4.79
N THR A 463 -11.73 -6.13 3.61
CA THR A 463 -12.25 -7.38 3.05
C THR A 463 -11.37 -7.84 1.89
N ASP A 464 -11.29 -9.15 1.70
CA ASP A 464 -10.75 -9.68 0.46
C ASP A 464 -11.60 -9.23 -0.73
N GLY A 465 -10.97 -9.04 -1.90
CA GLY A 465 -11.71 -8.72 -3.12
C GLY A 465 -12.58 -9.89 -3.58
N GLY A 466 -13.49 -9.62 -4.52
CA GLY A 466 -14.17 -10.66 -5.28
C GLY A 466 -13.23 -11.26 -6.32
N HIS A 467 -13.52 -12.50 -6.73
CA HIS A 467 -12.79 -13.20 -7.78
C HIS A 467 -13.76 -13.69 -8.85
N PRO A 468 -13.33 -13.76 -10.13
CA PRO A 468 -14.14 -14.38 -11.17
C PRO A 468 -14.31 -15.88 -10.94
N ASP A 469 -15.49 -16.38 -11.24
CA ASP A 469 -15.78 -17.82 -11.32
C ASP A 469 -15.39 -18.42 -12.69
N ASP A 470 -15.59 -19.72 -12.87
CA ASP A 470 -15.26 -20.46 -14.10
C ASP A 470 -16.07 -20.00 -15.32
N HIS A 471 -17.15 -19.26 -15.11
CA HIS A 471 -18.02 -18.71 -16.16
C HIS A 471 -17.76 -17.22 -16.41
N GLY A 472 -16.77 -16.64 -15.72
CA GLY A 472 -16.44 -15.21 -15.79
C GLY A 472 -17.43 -14.31 -15.04
N GLY A 473 -18.31 -14.89 -14.21
CA GLY A 473 -19.11 -14.15 -13.25
C GLY A 473 -18.27 -13.72 -12.06
N PHE A 474 -18.60 -12.61 -11.42
CA PHE A 474 -17.95 -12.19 -10.18
C PHE A 474 -18.94 -11.64 -9.16
N ARG A 475 -18.55 -11.74 -7.89
CA ARG A 475 -19.23 -11.10 -6.76
C ARG A 475 -18.18 -10.54 -5.80
N THR A 476 -18.40 -9.32 -5.30
CA THR A 476 -17.55 -8.76 -4.25
C THR A 476 -18.08 -9.12 -2.86
N PRO A 477 -17.24 -9.10 -1.82
CA PRO A 477 -17.73 -8.98 -0.45
C PRO A 477 -18.59 -7.74 -0.28
N GLY A 478 -19.46 -7.73 0.72
CA GLY A 478 -20.22 -6.54 1.06
C GLY A 478 -19.33 -5.43 1.63
N VAL A 479 -19.65 -4.18 1.33
CA VAL A 479 -18.93 -3.00 1.83
C VAL A 479 -19.87 -2.10 2.65
N PRO A 480 -19.37 -1.21 3.50
CA PRO A 480 -20.20 -0.19 4.14
C PRO A 480 -20.89 0.69 3.11
N PRO A 481 -22.05 1.29 3.42
CA PRO A 481 -22.62 2.33 2.57
C PRO A 481 -21.61 3.44 2.31
N GLY A 482 -21.48 3.87 1.03
CA GLY A 482 -20.50 4.87 0.65
C GLY A 482 -20.34 5.01 -0.87
N ARG A 483 -19.37 5.82 -1.27
CA ARG A 483 -19.00 6.03 -2.68
C ARG A 483 -17.75 5.26 -3.01
N TYR A 484 -17.79 4.43 -4.05
CA TYR A 484 -16.72 3.53 -4.42
C TYR A 484 -16.37 3.59 -5.90
N VAL A 485 -15.12 3.32 -6.22
CA VAL A 485 -14.66 3.02 -7.58
C VAL A 485 -14.22 1.56 -7.67
N VAL A 486 -14.43 0.96 -8.84
CA VAL A 486 -14.04 -0.43 -9.08
C VAL A 486 -12.55 -0.50 -9.43
N ARG A 487 -11.84 -1.42 -8.78
CA ARG A 487 -10.45 -1.75 -9.10
C ARG A 487 -10.32 -3.21 -9.43
N VAL A 488 -9.50 -3.50 -10.44
CA VAL A 488 -9.11 -4.85 -10.81
C VAL A 488 -7.60 -4.95 -10.68
N SER A 489 -7.14 -5.92 -9.92
CA SER A 489 -5.72 -6.21 -9.69
C SER A 489 -5.46 -7.71 -9.84
N GLY A 490 -4.21 -8.12 -9.87
CA GLY A 490 -3.80 -9.51 -10.02
C GLY A 490 -2.58 -9.63 -10.94
N LEU A 491 -2.26 -10.84 -11.37
CA LEU A 491 -1.20 -11.04 -12.34
C LEU A 491 -1.61 -10.46 -13.70
N PRO A 492 -0.65 -9.92 -14.47
CA PRO A 492 -0.93 -9.43 -15.80
C PRO A 492 -1.56 -10.53 -16.68
N LEU A 493 -2.62 -10.20 -17.38
CA LEU A 493 -3.18 -11.06 -18.42
C LEU A 493 -2.44 -10.81 -19.73
N PRO A 494 -1.66 -11.77 -20.25
CA PRO A 494 -0.91 -11.57 -21.50
C PRO A 494 -1.82 -11.14 -22.65
N GLY A 495 -1.49 -10.04 -23.31
CA GLY A 495 -2.26 -9.49 -24.42
C GLY A 495 -3.53 -8.75 -24.05
N TRP A 496 -3.92 -8.68 -22.76
CA TRP A 496 -5.16 -8.06 -22.32
C TRP A 496 -4.94 -6.98 -21.28
N THR A 497 -5.72 -5.92 -21.36
CA THR A 497 -5.70 -4.78 -20.44
C THR A 497 -7.11 -4.48 -19.94
N PHE A 498 -7.28 -4.24 -18.65
CA PHE A 498 -8.54 -3.80 -18.07
C PHE A 498 -8.95 -2.43 -18.66
N ASN A 499 -10.10 -2.40 -19.35
CA ASN A 499 -10.59 -1.21 -20.05
C ASN A 499 -11.61 -0.41 -19.23
N GLY A 500 -12.43 -1.07 -18.39
CA GLY A 500 -13.40 -0.38 -17.55
C GLY A 500 -14.42 -1.28 -16.89
N ALA A 501 -15.23 -0.69 -16.02
CA ALA A 501 -16.34 -1.33 -15.30
C ALA A 501 -17.66 -0.65 -15.68
N ARG A 502 -18.35 -1.18 -16.69
CA ARG A 502 -19.55 -0.55 -17.26
C ARG A 502 -20.82 -0.90 -16.49
N PHE A 503 -21.55 0.12 -16.13
CA PHE A 503 -22.86 -0.02 -15.49
C PHE A 503 -23.74 1.17 -15.84
N GLN A 504 -24.93 0.93 -16.43
CA GLN A 504 -25.90 1.97 -16.80
C GLN A 504 -25.27 3.14 -17.59
N GLY A 505 -24.39 2.82 -18.55
CA GLY A 505 -23.72 3.82 -19.40
C GLY A 505 -22.56 4.58 -18.73
N ARG A 506 -22.22 4.27 -17.47
CA ARG A 506 -21.09 4.87 -16.73
C ARG A 506 -19.95 3.88 -16.58
N ASP A 507 -18.73 4.37 -16.48
CA ASP A 507 -17.55 3.57 -16.13
C ASP A 507 -17.26 3.71 -14.63
N LEU A 508 -17.60 2.70 -13.85
CA LEU A 508 -17.42 2.68 -12.40
C LEU A 508 -15.94 2.56 -11.96
N ALA A 509 -15.03 2.33 -12.90
CA ALA A 509 -13.61 2.37 -12.59
C ALA A 509 -13.05 3.80 -12.50
N ASP A 510 -13.77 4.78 -13.06
CA ASP A 510 -13.38 6.19 -13.09
C ASP A 510 -14.45 7.11 -12.47
N THR A 511 -15.73 6.67 -12.45
CA THR A 511 -16.84 7.43 -11.88
C THR A 511 -17.38 6.68 -10.66
N PRO A 512 -17.43 7.31 -9.48
CA PRO A 512 -17.91 6.63 -8.28
C PRO A 512 -19.34 6.13 -8.40
N VAL A 513 -19.58 4.95 -7.86
CA VAL A 513 -20.91 4.39 -7.61
C VAL A 513 -21.27 4.56 -6.15
N GLU A 514 -22.51 4.92 -5.87
CA GLU A 514 -23.03 5.01 -4.52
C GLU A 514 -23.66 3.68 -4.10
N MET A 515 -23.11 3.07 -3.06
CA MET A 515 -23.60 1.84 -2.44
C MET A 515 -24.45 2.22 -1.23
N ARG A 516 -25.78 2.09 -1.33
CA ARG A 516 -26.74 2.59 -0.30
C ARG A 516 -27.47 1.51 0.51
N GLY A 517 -27.11 0.24 0.34
CA GLY A 517 -27.74 -0.88 1.04
C GLY A 517 -28.29 -1.95 0.10
N GLU A 518 -28.49 -1.63 -1.18
CA GLU A 518 -28.86 -2.59 -2.22
C GLU A 518 -27.64 -3.03 -3.03
N ASP A 519 -27.65 -4.29 -3.48
CA ASP A 519 -26.62 -4.83 -4.35
C ASP A 519 -26.63 -4.16 -5.72
N VAL A 520 -25.45 -3.87 -6.26
CA VAL A 520 -25.28 -3.38 -7.63
C VAL A 520 -25.03 -4.59 -8.53
N ALA A 521 -26.01 -4.91 -9.37
CA ALA A 521 -26.00 -6.09 -10.24
C ALA A 521 -25.85 -5.73 -11.72
N GLY A 522 -25.19 -6.61 -12.50
CA GLY A 522 -25.06 -6.45 -13.95
C GLY A 522 -23.89 -5.57 -14.37
N VAL A 523 -22.86 -5.41 -13.52
CA VAL A 523 -21.63 -4.71 -13.89
C VAL A 523 -20.83 -5.54 -14.88
N VAL A 524 -20.32 -4.90 -15.95
CA VAL A 524 -19.49 -5.54 -16.96
C VAL A 524 -18.05 -5.04 -16.82
N LEU A 525 -17.15 -5.92 -16.44
CA LEU A 525 -15.71 -5.65 -16.43
C LEU A 525 -15.14 -5.95 -17.81
N SER A 526 -14.82 -4.91 -18.58
CA SER A 526 -14.30 -5.05 -19.92
C SER A 526 -12.78 -5.08 -19.97
N PHE A 527 -12.23 -5.99 -20.78
CA PHE A 527 -10.82 -6.10 -21.11
C PHE A 527 -10.64 -5.93 -22.60
N THR A 528 -9.55 -5.30 -23.04
CA THR A 528 -9.23 -5.09 -24.45
C THR A 528 -7.79 -5.51 -24.75
N ASP A 529 -7.56 -6.01 -25.97
CA ASP A 529 -6.23 -6.26 -26.55
C ASP A 529 -5.71 -5.02 -27.31
N ARG A 530 -6.53 -3.98 -27.44
CA ARG A 530 -6.23 -2.76 -28.20
C ARG A 530 -6.47 -1.51 -27.37
N PRO A 531 -5.73 -1.31 -26.26
CA PRO A 531 -5.88 -0.10 -25.45
C PRO A 531 -5.42 1.15 -26.21
N ALA A 532 -6.02 2.30 -25.94
CA ALA A 532 -5.53 3.56 -26.47
C ALA A 532 -4.14 3.92 -25.91
N SER A 533 -3.36 4.61 -26.73
CA SER A 533 -2.06 5.12 -26.31
C SER A 533 -1.77 6.49 -26.93
N ILE A 534 -1.02 7.31 -26.18
CA ILE A 534 -0.48 8.58 -26.65
C ILE A 534 1.03 8.46 -26.70
N THR A 535 1.62 8.75 -27.85
CA THR A 535 3.06 8.74 -28.06
C THR A 535 3.50 10.09 -28.63
N GLY A 536 4.78 10.38 -28.56
CA GLY A 536 5.27 11.61 -29.16
C GLY A 536 6.69 11.97 -28.77
N ALA A 537 7.04 13.21 -29.03
CA ALA A 537 8.33 13.76 -28.69
C ALA A 537 8.18 15.10 -27.96
N VAL A 538 9.04 15.31 -26.96
CA VAL A 538 9.15 16.57 -26.23
C VAL A 538 10.40 17.30 -26.69
N GLN A 539 10.25 18.60 -26.97
CA GLN A 539 11.32 19.46 -27.47
C GLN A 539 11.45 20.74 -26.65
N THR A 540 12.68 21.23 -26.58
CA THR A 540 13.01 22.60 -26.17
C THR A 540 13.54 23.37 -27.36
N ALA A 541 13.88 24.65 -27.19
CA ALA A 541 14.58 25.42 -28.22
C ALA A 541 15.96 24.82 -28.59
N ALA A 542 16.56 24.02 -27.69
CA ALA A 542 17.87 23.40 -27.87
C ALA A 542 17.80 22.01 -28.50
N GLY A 543 16.60 21.44 -28.74
CA GLY A 543 16.39 20.09 -29.29
C GLY A 543 15.53 19.22 -28.38
N ALA A 544 15.71 17.90 -28.47
CA ALA A 544 14.97 16.91 -27.68
C ALA A 544 15.14 17.13 -26.17
N ASP A 545 14.07 17.04 -25.38
CA ASP A 545 14.10 17.16 -23.93
C ASP A 545 13.91 15.80 -23.24
N GLY A 546 15.01 15.15 -22.94
CA GLY A 546 15.01 13.87 -22.20
C GLY A 546 14.75 14.01 -20.69
N ASP A 547 14.71 15.22 -20.16
CA ASP A 547 14.41 15.50 -18.76
C ASP A 547 12.93 15.81 -18.51
N ALA A 548 12.15 15.95 -19.58
CA ALA A 548 10.75 16.28 -19.48
C ALA A 548 9.92 15.14 -18.88
N ILE A 549 8.93 15.52 -18.11
CA ILE A 549 7.87 14.66 -17.60
C ILE A 549 6.58 15.01 -18.32
N VAL A 550 5.97 14.02 -18.95
CA VAL A 550 4.70 14.18 -19.65
C VAL A 550 3.58 13.69 -18.74
N ALA A 551 2.67 14.60 -18.44
CA ALA A 551 1.45 14.27 -17.71
C ALA A 551 0.25 14.25 -18.67
N VAL A 552 -0.63 13.25 -18.46
CA VAL A 552 -1.92 13.10 -19.12
C VAL A 552 -2.99 13.05 -18.04
N TYR A 553 -4.00 13.89 -18.15
CA TYR A 553 -5.11 13.94 -17.20
C TYR A 553 -6.41 14.38 -17.91
N PRO A 554 -7.60 13.99 -17.40
CA PRO A 554 -8.88 14.29 -18.04
C PRO A 554 -9.10 15.80 -18.23
N THR A 555 -9.83 16.18 -19.29
CA THR A 555 -10.28 17.58 -19.46
C THR A 555 -11.42 17.94 -18.51
N ASP A 556 -12.15 16.94 -18.04
CA ASP A 556 -13.21 17.08 -17.04
C ASP A 556 -12.58 17.19 -15.64
N GLU A 557 -12.77 18.34 -14.98
CA GLU A 557 -12.23 18.61 -13.66
C GLU A 557 -12.85 17.72 -12.56
N ASP A 558 -14.09 17.27 -12.73
CA ASP A 558 -14.75 16.39 -11.78
C ASP A 558 -14.05 15.01 -11.71
N ALA A 559 -13.37 14.61 -12.76
CA ALA A 559 -12.59 13.37 -12.81
C ALA A 559 -11.19 13.48 -12.14
N TRP A 560 -10.81 14.64 -11.59
CA TRP A 560 -9.53 14.81 -10.87
C TRP A 560 -9.64 14.44 -9.39
N THR A 561 -10.85 14.36 -8.88
CA THR A 561 -11.16 14.01 -7.49
C THR A 561 -12.05 12.76 -7.44
N ASP A 562 -12.19 12.19 -6.26
CA ASP A 562 -13.05 11.05 -6.02
C ASP A 562 -12.79 9.83 -6.94
N ALA A 563 -11.58 9.74 -7.47
CA ALA A 563 -11.15 8.64 -8.34
C ALA A 563 -10.28 7.59 -7.60
N GLY A 564 -10.41 7.51 -6.27
CA GLY A 564 -9.66 6.61 -5.41
C GLY A 564 -8.18 7.03 -5.27
N ARG A 565 -7.34 6.12 -4.78
CA ARG A 565 -5.90 6.37 -4.54
C ARG A 565 -5.08 6.34 -5.82
N SER A 566 -5.53 5.57 -6.81
CA SER A 566 -4.78 5.32 -8.05
C SER A 566 -5.67 5.58 -9.27
N PRO A 567 -5.91 6.85 -9.63
CA PRO A 567 -6.75 7.20 -10.76
C PRO A 567 -6.14 6.69 -12.07
N ARG A 568 -6.93 5.96 -12.88
CA ARG A 568 -6.47 5.37 -14.14
C ARG A 568 -6.27 6.41 -15.25
N ARG A 569 -6.96 7.54 -15.16
CA ARG A 569 -6.96 8.61 -16.17
C ARG A 569 -5.88 9.66 -15.94
N ILE A 570 -5.24 9.69 -14.78
CA ILE A 570 -4.08 10.54 -14.50
C ILE A 570 -2.83 9.69 -14.62
N LYS A 571 -2.08 9.90 -15.69
CA LYS A 571 -0.86 9.14 -15.97
C LYS A 571 0.31 10.06 -16.23
N VAL A 572 1.48 9.56 -15.89
CA VAL A 572 2.73 10.30 -16.03
C VAL A 572 3.78 9.37 -16.63
N ALA A 573 4.52 9.90 -17.59
CA ALA A 573 5.69 9.23 -18.16
C ALA A 573 6.84 10.20 -18.28
N ARG A 574 8.07 9.72 -18.10
CA ARG A 574 9.27 10.48 -18.37
C ARG A 574 9.68 10.29 -19.82
N ALA A 575 10.07 11.38 -20.48
CA ALA A 575 10.60 11.32 -21.83
C ALA A 575 11.93 10.54 -21.87
N GLY A 576 12.19 9.81 -22.95
CA GLY A 576 13.48 9.21 -23.25
C GLY A 576 14.55 10.27 -23.52
N ARG A 577 15.83 9.90 -23.54
CA ARG A 577 16.95 10.80 -23.84
C ARG A 577 16.81 11.50 -25.22
N ASP A 578 16.12 10.84 -26.15
CA ASP A 578 15.76 11.35 -27.47
C ASP A 578 14.48 12.22 -27.45
N GLY A 579 13.95 12.52 -26.26
CA GLY A 579 12.72 13.25 -26.06
C GLY A 579 11.45 12.45 -26.31
N THR A 580 11.51 11.18 -26.75
CA THR A 580 10.32 10.39 -27.05
C THR A 580 9.62 9.94 -25.75
N PHE A 581 8.28 9.81 -25.82
CA PHE A 581 7.47 9.29 -24.71
C PHE A 581 6.36 8.39 -25.22
N THR A 582 5.88 7.52 -24.32
CA THR A 582 4.72 6.66 -24.55
C THR A 582 3.89 6.58 -23.26
N ILE A 583 2.61 6.92 -23.36
CA ILE A 583 1.61 6.66 -22.32
C ILE A 583 0.63 5.65 -22.85
N ALA A 584 0.73 4.43 -22.33
CA ALA A 584 -0.07 3.29 -22.75
C ALA A 584 -1.26 3.06 -21.81
N ASN A 585 -2.20 2.22 -22.28
CA ASN A 585 -3.34 1.75 -21.48
C ASN A 585 -4.20 2.91 -20.94
N LEU A 586 -4.45 3.92 -21.76
CA LEU A 586 -5.35 5.01 -21.42
C LEU A 586 -6.80 4.58 -21.71
N PRO A 587 -7.75 4.82 -20.80
CA PRO A 587 -9.18 4.75 -21.15
C PRO A 587 -9.51 5.75 -22.25
N ALA A 588 -10.43 5.40 -23.16
CA ALA A 588 -10.90 6.34 -24.18
C ALA A 588 -11.49 7.61 -23.55
N GLY A 589 -11.23 8.77 -24.13
CA GLY A 589 -11.71 10.04 -23.62
C GLY A 589 -10.91 11.25 -24.06
N GLU A 590 -11.29 12.42 -23.55
CA GLU A 590 -10.60 13.69 -23.80
C GLU A 590 -9.59 13.99 -22.68
N TYR A 591 -8.40 14.40 -23.07
CA TYR A 591 -7.30 14.59 -22.14
C TYR A 591 -6.55 15.90 -22.38
N TYR A 592 -6.07 16.49 -21.31
CA TYR A 592 -4.96 17.43 -21.34
C TYR A 592 -3.65 16.65 -21.34
N VAL A 593 -2.71 17.03 -22.22
CA VAL A 593 -1.36 16.49 -22.28
C VAL A 593 -0.35 17.63 -22.20
N ILE A 594 0.59 17.54 -21.28
CA ILE A 594 1.57 18.58 -21.05
C ILE A 594 2.94 17.99 -20.68
N ALA A 595 4.00 18.63 -21.15
CA ALA A 595 5.36 18.30 -20.73
C ALA A 595 5.90 19.37 -19.79
N VAL A 596 6.37 18.95 -18.62
CA VAL A 596 6.97 19.83 -17.61
C VAL A 596 8.35 19.32 -17.23
N ARG A 597 9.22 20.22 -16.76
CA ARG A 597 10.55 19.82 -16.28
C ARG A 597 10.56 19.53 -14.78
N ASP A 598 9.83 20.33 -14.03
CA ASP A 598 9.77 20.21 -12.57
C ASP A 598 8.60 19.30 -12.17
N GLU A 599 8.94 18.16 -11.62
CA GLU A 599 7.96 17.17 -11.16
C GLU A 599 7.32 17.64 -9.85
N PRO A 600 5.96 17.74 -9.77
CA PRO A 600 5.28 18.14 -8.54
C PRO A 600 5.36 17.03 -7.48
N THR A 601 5.09 17.40 -6.24
CA THR A 601 5.02 16.44 -5.13
C THR A 601 3.87 15.44 -5.32
N SER A 602 2.77 15.88 -5.93
CA SER A 602 1.62 15.04 -6.24
C SER A 602 0.93 15.48 -7.53
N TRP A 603 0.76 14.53 -8.44
CA TRP A 603 -0.03 14.68 -9.67
C TRP A 603 -1.55 14.61 -9.44
N GLN A 604 -2.00 14.32 -8.22
CA GLN A 604 -3.41 14.27 -7.85
C GLN A 604 -3.85 15.55 -7.11
N ASP A 605 -3.11 16.64 -7.24
CA ASP A 605 -3.51 17.95 -6.72
C ASP A 605 -4.36 18.70 -7.74
N PRO A 606 -5.67 18.89 -7.51
CA PRO A 606 -6.55 19.57 -8.47
C PRO A 606 -6.13 21.02 -8.75
N ALA A 607 -5.59 21.73 -7.75
CA ALA A 607 -5.10 23.09 -7.94
C ALA A 607 -3.90 23.13 -8.87
N PHE A 608 -2.99 22.16 -8.72
CA PHE A 608 -1.84 22.02 -9.61
C PHE A 608 -2.28 21.67 -11.04
N LEU A 609 -3.16 20.68 -11.23
CA LEU A 609 -3.67 20.30 -12.55
C LEU A 609 -4.37 21.47 -13.25
N ARG A 610 -5.18 22.25 -12.51
CA ARG A 610 -5.85 23.46 -13.04
C ARG A 610 -4.83 24.50 -13.51
N SER A 611 -3.72 24.68 -12.80
CA SER A 611 -2.66 25.61 -13.19
C SER A 611 -1.99 25.25 -14.52
N LEU A 612 -2.05 23.98 -14.92
CA LEU A 612 -1.46 23.45 -16.15
C LEU A 612 -2.45 23.46 -17.33
N ALA A 613 -3.76 23.36 -17.07
CA ALA A 613 -4.79 23.15 -18.11
C ALA A 613 -4.73 24.17 -19.25
N GLY A 614 -4.55 25.45 -18.95
CA GLY A 614 -4.48 26.52 -19.97
C GLY A 614 -3.25 26.46 -20.90
N ARG A 615 -2.26 25.63 -20.58
CA ARG A 615 -1.02 25.44 -21.35
C ARG A 615 -0.88 24.04 -21.93
N ALA A 616 -1.82 23.15 -21.60
CA ALA A 616 -1.82 21.77 -22.04
C ALA A 616 -2.44 21.64 -23.45
N GLN A 617 -1.99 20.66 -24.19
CA GLN A 617 -2.57 20.30 -25.48
C GLN A 617 -3.79 19.39 -25.24
N HIS A 618 -4.91 19.67 -25.92
CA HIS A 618 -6.07 18.80 -25.96
C HIS A 618 -5.82 17.60 -26.88
N VAL A 619 -6.10 16.39 -26.39
CA VAL A 619 -5.91 15.14 -27.14
C VAL A 619 -7.05 14.20 -26.84
N ARG A 620 -7.63 13.63 -27.89
CA ARG A 620 -8.61 12.55 -27.76
C ARG A 620 -7.93 11.19 -27.87
N ALA A 621 -8.08 10.37 -26.84
CA ALA A 621 -7.67 8.97 -26.84
C ALA A 621 -8.84 8.09 -27.29
N ILE A 622 -8.58 7.19 -28.25
CA ILE A 622 -9.58 6.29 -28.83
C ILE A 622 -9.04 4.86 -28.74
N ASP A 623 -9.86 3.93 -28.28
CA ASP A 623 -9.50 2.52 -28.17
C ASP A 623 -8.98 1.97 -29.52
N GLY A 624 -7.90 1.21 -29.47
CA GLY A 624 -7.23 0.68 -30.64
C GLY A 624 -6.35 1.67 -31.41
N GLN A 625 -6.31 2.93 -30.99
CA GLN A 625 -5.51 3.96 -31.69
C GLN A 625 -4.28 4.39 -30.88
N ARG A 626 -3.21 4.65 -31.64
CA ARG A 626 -2.03 5.34 -31.15
C ARG A 626 -2.03 6.77 -31.67
N THR A 627 -2.27 7.72 -30.78
CA THR A 627 -2.22 9.15 -31.12
C THR A 627 -0.79 9.66 -30.95
N THR A 628 -0.24 10.29 -32.00
CA THR A 628 1.13 10.86 -31.95
C THR A 628 1.06 12.38 -31.89
N ILE A 629 1.78 12.98 -30.94
CA ILE A 629 1.80 14.41 -30.70
C ILE A 629 3.22 14.93 -30.48
N SER A 630 3.41 16.24 -30.64
CA SER A 630 4.65 16.93 -30.30
C SER A 630 4.38 17.95 -29.21
N LEU A 631 5.20 17.93 -28.16
CA LEU A 631 5.08 18.81 -27.02
C LEU A 631 6.30 19.72 -26.87
N ARG A 632 6.09 20.87 -26.25
CA ARG A 632 7.17 21.73 -25.75
C ARG A 632 7.15 21.72 -24.23
N THR A 633 8.34 21.67 -23.64
CA THR A 633 8.46 21.73 -22.18
C THR A 633 8.02 23.08 -21.65
N VAL A 634 7.18 23.03 -20.64
CA VAL A 634 6.65 24.21 -19.92
C VAL A 634 7.31 24.28 -18.55
N ALA A 635 7.84 25.47 -18.20
CA ALA A 635 8.30 25.72 -16.84
C ALA A 635 7.08 25.89 -15.90
N VAL A 636 7.05 25.17 -14.81
CA VAL A 636 6.06 25.32 -13.75
C VAL A 636 6.66 26.26 -12.70
N ARG A 637 5.99 27.37 -12.42
CA ARG A 637 6.39 28.33 -11.37
C ARG A 637 5.59 28.09 -10.11
#